data_f0f900b9a7fe1cb79be989aa5c69ccfe
#
_entry.id   f0f900b9a7fe1cb79be989aa5c69ccfe
#
_cell.length_a   1.000
_cell.length_b   1.000
_cell.length_c   1.000
_cell.angle_alpha   90.00
_cell.angle_beta   90.00
_cell.angle_gamma   90.00
#
_symmetry.space_group_name_H-M   'P 1'
#
loop_
_entity.id
_entity.type
_entity.pdbx_description
1 polymer ?
#
loop_
_entity_poly.entity_id
_entity_poly.type
_entity_poly.pdbx_seq_one_letter_code
_entity_poly.pdbx_strand_id
1 'polypeptide(L)'
;MQTAVADDAERSSEFTVSGGLTVSAGFAGLTKTAAWTPIRVRLPAGESATRLRVWAADTEDQPVGSPWQDFTTTAAGGLEATVHIRLGRPDGQLAVELADADGSRAPQTVDIAAPLPQSASLVLVLGDLAAASRGVRLLEDDDGWRPTVVTATVDDLPGSSSLDFDAADAVVVCGSVCPLPEPVFKALDGWVRDGGRLVFLAGDSLEKLAAADAPELGWLPGRFERLVPLRSTAAIETFARASRPLPATNDRLQMPLLAPLPAGAGTTLAAVGPTLADLPLAVRFPHDFGTIGWLAFDLDQGAFENWPGSDSLFLAVLGRERTRAGRAGETRRDLLDMSGQLRRSVDQFTGVRPVPFELIGLLAILFVTSLYPLSWWLAKPPSGRGGWIALAVAIVAFTLLASTVGDRWKASEWQSTAAGLVDVDVSSHRVRGFSMTGFWASENTAIALSAEPAGDQLPVQDGQTVISWAASTGRSFGGPDTLVPHASLAAAPYSYADSLSALEKVPLAIATSGTWQAAWNGQTTENALSGRFERTAEGTLRGELINELPFPLEDCLLAYAGWLYEIGPLASGERFDPSRGRGPRSLSGAIARREAVGEREQGGRYDTAERDADRILVVASFHEAAGGRSYTSLETGLLGRYDLSDLLQSGRAVLIGRGPRGTTWTTDQDRKGDEDPHALWRFVLPVGRGFGSSSTDHPTSEAEASP
;
A
#
# COMPACT_ATOMS: atom_id res chain seq x y z
N MET A 1 1.38 -8.23 27.92
CA MET A 1 0.70 -9.50 27.76
C MET A 1 -0.76 -9.27 28.16
N GLN A 2 -1.54 -8.73 27.24
CA GLN A 2 -3.00 -8.61 27.37
C GLN A 2 -3.56 -9.13 26.06
N THR A 3 -4.16 -10.28 26.13
CA THR A 3 -5.00 -10.89 25.10
C THR A 3 -6.19 -9.97 24.86
N ALA A 4 -6.11 -9.13 23.83
CA ALA A 4 -7.29 -8.47 23.31
C ALA A 4 -8.08 -9.50 22.49
N VAL A 5 -8.84 -10.34 23.17
CA VAL A 5 -10.07 -10.88 22.60
C VAL A 5 -10.93 -9.64 22.37
N ALA A 6 -11.15 -9.29 21.11
CA ALA A 6 -12.15 -8.29 20.76
C ALA A 6 -13.51 -8.91 21.15
N ASP A 7 -13.91 -8.61 22.36
CA ASP A 7 -15.30 -8.78 22.79
C ASP A 7 -16.17 -7.96 21.83
N ASP A 8 -17.18 -8.59 21.26
CA ASP A 8 -18.24 -7.99 20.41
C ASP A 8 -19.14 -7.00 21.21
N ALA A 9 -18.57 -6.28 22.16
CA ALA A 9 -19.22 -5.20 22.83
C ALA A 9 -19.19 -3.97 21.93
N GLU A 10 -20.32 -3.70 21.25
CA GLU A 10 -20.78 -2.39 20.78
C GLU A 10 -19.67 -1.32 20.63
N ARG A 11 -18.77 -1.49 19.66
CA ARG A 11 -17.94 -0.39 19.20
C ARG A 11 -18.88 0.54 18.47
N SER A 12 -19.18 1.66 19.08
CA SER A 12 -19.97 2.72 18.46
C SER A 12 -19.24 3.13 17.17
N SER A 13 -19.84 2.83 16.03
CA SER A 13 -19.34 3.27 14.73
C SER A 13 -19.42 4.79 14.57
N GLU A 14 -20.16 5.45 15.44
CA GLU A 14 -20.42 6.88 15.42
C GLU A 14 -20.07 7.52 16.77
N PHE A 15 -19.32 8.60 16.71
CA PHE A 15 -18.93 9.41 17.87
C PHE A 15 -19.69 10.73 17.84
N THR A 16 -20.56 10.94 18.83
CA THR A 16 -21.34 12.17 18.93
C THR A 16 -20.62 13.20 19.80
N VAL A 17 -20.42 14.39 19.27
CA VAL A 17 -19.80 15.52 19.94
C VAL A 17 -20.87 16.55 20.35
N SER A 18 -20.50 17.49 21.19
CA SER A 18 -21.37 18.60 21.64
C SER A 18 -21.95 19.35 20.43
N GLY A 19 -23.29 19.55 20.43
CA GLY A 19 -23.96 20.25 19.32
C GLY A 19 -24.57 19.32 18.26
N GLY A 20 -24.59 18.00 18.46
CA GLY A 20 -25.20 17.07 17.52
C GLY A 20 -24.33 16.70 16.32
N LEU A 21 -23.05 17.09 16.34
CA LEU A 21 -22.06 16.66 15.38
C LEU A 21 -21.81 15.15 15.58
N THR A 22 -21.94 14.39 14.51
CA THR A 22 -21.63 12.95 14.52
C THR A 22 -20.44 12.68 13.57
N VAL A 23 -19.43 11.96 14.07
CA VAL A 23 -18.23 11.60 13.31
C VAL A 23 -18.14 10.08 13.23
N SER A 24 -17.96 9.55 12.03
CA SER A 24 -17.61 8.14 11.82
C SER A 24 -16.27 8.05 11.09
N ALA A 25 -15.41 7.11 11.49
CA ALA A 25 -14.07 6.96 10.98
C ALA A 25 -13.82 5.53 10.49
N GLY A 26 -13.29 5.38 9.29
CA GLY A 26 -12.91 4.08 8.72
C GLY A 26 -14.09 3.13 8.54
N PHE A 27 -13.86 1.83 8.78
CA PHE A 27 -14.85 0.77 8.63
C PHE A 27 -15.44 0.39 10.00
N ALA A 28 -16.73 0.67 10.20
CA ALA A 28 -17.40 0.41 11.47
C ALA A 28 -16.62 0.93 12.69
N GLY A 29 -16.02 2.12 12.58
CA GLY A 29 -15.21 2.74 13.62
C GLY A 29 -13.77 2.22 13.72
N LEU A 30 -13.35 1.27 12.88
CA LEU A 30 -11.98 0.78 12.82
C LEU A 30 -11.16 1.56 11.78
N THR A 31 -10.00 2.01 12.24
CA THR A 31 -9.03 2.75 11.45
C THR A 31 -7.65 2.08 11.57
N LYS A 32 -6.70 2.45 10.71
CA LYS A 32 -5.33 1.92 10.72
C LYS A 32 -4.34 3.06 10.62
N THR A 33 -3.31 3.06 11.47
CA THR A 33 -2.25 4.08 11.39
C THR A 33 -1.55 4.03 10.04
N ALA A 34 -1.20 5.21 9.54
CA ALA A 34 -0.51 5.40 8.26
C ALA A 34 -1.28 4.93 7.01
N ALA A 35 -2.56 4.60 7.13
CA ALA A 35 -3.46 4.38 6.00
C ALA A 35 -4.39 5.59 5.79
N TRP A 36 -4.78 5.84 4.56
CA TRP A 36 -5.84 6.79 4.27
C TRP A 36 -7.14 6.31 4.90
N THR A 37 -7.77 7.19 5.64
CA THR A 37 -8.96 6.88 6.43
C THR A 37 -10.06 7.84 6.02
N PRO A 38 -11.23 7.38 5.55
CA PRO A 38 -12.38 8.23 5.35
C PRO A 38 -12.95 8.64 6.70
N ILE A 39 -13.15 9.94 6.88
CA ILE A 39 -13.83 10.52 8.03
C ILE A 39 -15.12 11.16 7.54
N ARG A 40 -16.25 10.60 7.93
CA ARG A 40 -17.57 11.10 7.58
C ARG A 40 -18.11 11.91 8.75
N VAL A 41 -18.54 13.12 8.46
CA VAL A 41 -19.10 14.05 9.44
C VAL A 41 -20.53 14.39 9.05
N ARG A 42 -21.44 14.20 10.00
CA ARG A 42 -22.86 14.55 9.86
C ARG A 42 -23.26 15.62 10.83
N LEU A 43 -24.04 16.57 10.37
CA LEU A 43 -24.60 17.67 11.13
C LEU A 43 -26.14 17.58 11.09
N PRO A 44 -26.83 17.91 12.20
CA PRO A 44 -28.28 17.93 12.23
C PRO A 44 -28.86 19.03 11.30
N ALA A 45 -30.13 18.90 10.98
CA ALA A 45 -30.84 19.91 10.21
C ALA A 45 -30.84 21.27 10.94
N GLY A 46 -30.59 22.35 10.21
CA GLY A 46 -30.58 23.71 10.74
C GLY A 46 -29.17 24.27 11.07
N GLU A 47 -28.13 23.46 10.94
CA GLU A 47 -26.74 23.98 10.99
C GLU A 47 -26.37 24.76 9.72
N SER A 48 -25.56 25.81 9.91
CA SER A 48 -25.18 26.74 8.82
C SER A 48 -23.79 26.48 8.24
N ALA A 49 -23.11 25.39 8.65
CA ALA A 49 -21.78 25.07 8.14
C ALA A 49 -21.83 24.75 6.64
N THR A 50 -20.89 25.29 5.87
CA THR A 50 -20.77 25.08 4.43
C THR A 50 -19.61 24.15 4.09
N ARG A 51 -18.53 24.17 4.87
CA ARG A 51 -17.32 23.38 4.63
C ARG A 51 -16.78 22.72 5.90
N LEU A 52 -16.12 21.62 5.69
CA LEU A 52 -15.48 20.77 6.69
C LEU A 52 -13.97 20.69 6.43
N ARG A 53 -13.17 20.71 7.48
CA ARG A 53 -11.77 20.27 7.52
C ARG A 53 -11.56 19.40 8.76
N VAL A 54 -10.78 18.36 8.62
CA VAL A 54 -10.38 17.49 9.73
C VAL A 54 -8.87 17.58 9.92
N TRP A 55 -8.45 17.67 11.16
CA TRP A 55 -7.06 17.70 11.58
C TRP A 55 -6.69 16.40 12.28
N ALA A 56 -5.55 15.81 11.92
CA ALA A 56 -4.94 14.69 12.61
C ALA A 56 -3.44 14.96 12.81
N ALA A 57 -2.82 14.31 13.79
CA ALA A 57 -1.39 14.41 13.93
C ALA A 57 -0.67 13.44 12.97
N ASP A 58 0.45 13.88 12.41
CA ASP A 58 1.38 13.01 11.69
C ASP A 58 2.27 12.20 12.67
N THR A 59 3.27 11.49 12.16
CA THR A 59 4.19 10.68 12.98
C THR A 59 5.17 11.52 13.82
N GLU A 60 5.29 12.80 13.52
CA GLU A 60 6.14 13.76 14.24
C GLU A 60 5.33 14.67 15.18
N ASP A 61 4.04 14.32 15.38
CA ASP A 61 3.09 15.06 16.20
C ASP A 61 2.72 16.44 15.66
N GLN A 62 2.92 16.66 14.35
CA GLN A 62 2.51 17.90 13.70
C GLN A 62 1.05 17.79 13.25
N PRO A 63 0.20 18.79 13.54
CA PRO A 63 -1.18 18.78 13.04
C PRO A 63 -1.23 18.94 11.51
N VAL A 64 -1.88 18.00 10.85
CA VAL A 64 -2.13 17.99 9.41
C VAL A 64 -3.61 18.17 9.14
N GLY A 65 -3.97 19.20 8.39
CA GLY A 65 -5.35 19.48 8.00
C GLY A 65 -5.69 18.86 6.65
N SER A 66 -6.84 18.17 6.54
CA SER A 66 -7.37 17.72 5.25
C SER A 66 -7.65 18.90 4.32
N PRO A 67 -7.88 18.69 3.01
CA PRO A 67 -8.50 19.72 2.17
C PRO A 67 -9.85 20.14 2.75
N TRP A 68 -10.28 21.36 2.43
CA TRP A 68 -11.65 21.77 2.72
C TRP A 68 -12.64 21.02 1.83
N GLN A 69 -13.65 20.41 2.44
CA GLN A 69 -14.72 19.68 1.75
C GLN A 69 -16.06 20.34 1.96
N ASP A 70 -16.81 20.54 0.89
CA ASP A 70 -18.17 21.09 0.96
C ASP A 70 -19.15 20.06 1.51
N PHE A 71 -20.11 20.52 2.32
CA PHE A 71 -21.20 19.69 2.80
C PHE A 71 -22.25 19.47 1.71
N THR A 72 -22.79 18.26 1.68
CA THR A 72 -23.97 17.90 0.88
C THR A 72 -25.17 17.75 1.78
N THR A 73 -26.36 18.12 1.30
CA THR A 73 -27.59 17.97 2.07
C THR A 73 -28.12 16.53 1.94
N THR A 74 -28.34 15.88 3.07
CA THR A 74 -28.94 14.52 3.12
C THR A 74 -30.46 14.59 2.88
N ALA A 75 -31.07 13.45 2.53
CA ALA A 75 -32.52 13.34 2.37
C ALA A 75 -33.33 13.73 3.63
N ALA A 76 -32.73 13.60 4.80
CA ALA A 76 -33.32 13.99 6.10
C ALA A 76 -33.13 15.50 6.42
N GLY A 77 -32.54 16.28 5.52
CA GLY A 77 -32.30 17.71 5.69
C GLY A 77 -31.08 18.07 6.56
N GLY A 78 -30.30 17.09 7.00
CA GLY A 78 -29.00 17.29 7.63
C GLY A 78 -27.89 17.53 6.60
N LEU A 79 -26.69 17.83 7.07
CA LEU A 79 -25.51 18.01 6.22
C LEU A 79 -24.55 16.83 6.43
N GLU A 80 -23.91 16.37 5.33
CA GLU A 80 -22.92 15.30 5.37
C GLU A 80 -21.71 15.66 4.47
N ALA A 81 -20.50 15.39 4.99
CA ALA A 81 -19.28 15.50 4.20
C ALA A 81 -18.31 14.39 4.59
N THR A 82 -17.51 13.93 3.62
CA THR A 82 -16.46 12.91 3.83
C THR A 82 -15.12 13.49 3.40
N VAL A 83 -14.13 13.39 4.27
CA VAL A 83 -12.74 13.76 3.98
C VAL A 83 -11.82 12.56 4.19
N HIS A 84 -10.68 12.55 3.49
CA HIS A 84 -9.64 11.54 3.70
C HIS A 84 -8.47 12.16 4.45
N ILE A 85 -8.01 11.45 5.48
CA ILE A 85 -6.83 11.84 6.26
C ILE A 85 -6.04 10.61 6.69
N ARG A 86 -4.73 10.77 6.93
CA ARG A 86 -3.89 9.71 7.49
C ARG A 86 -3.65 9.96 8.97
N LEU A 87 -3.77 8.91 9.77
CA LEU A 87 -3.56 8.95 11.20
C LEU A 87 -2.11 8.57 11.51
N GLY A 88 -1.32 9.49 12.03
CA GLY A 88 0.06 9.23 12.43
C GLY A 88 0.21 8.73 13.86
N ARG A 89 -0.84 8.82 14.68
CA ARG A 89 -0.83 8.47 16.10
C ARG A 89 -1.81 7.36 16.45
N PRO A 90 -1.46 6.53 17.45
CA PRO A 90 -2.33 5.42 17.90
C PRO A 90 -3.40 5.86 18.92
N ASP A 91 -3.47 7.13 19.32
CA ASP A 91 -4.42 7.61 20.33
C ASP A 91 -5.82 7.93 19.79
N GLY A 92 -5.99 7.98 18.46
CA GLY A 92 -7.27 8.20 17.84
C GLY A 92 -7.85 9.61 18.04
N GLN A 93 -7.01 10.63 18.24
CA GLN A 93 -7.48 12.02 18.36
C GLN A 93 -7.58 12.71 17.00
N LEU A 94 -8.72 13.33 16.77
CA LEU A 94 -8.99 14.19 15.62
C LEU A 94 -9.49 15.54 16.09
N ALA A 95 -9.37 16.56 15.24
CA ALA A 95 -10.10 17.82 15.45
C ALA A 95 -10.90 18.17 14.19
N VAL A 96 -12.16 18.51 14.38
CA VAL A 96 -13.10 18.86 13.32
C VAL A 96 -13.25 20.36 13.31
N GLU A 97 -12.94 20.99 12.19
CA GLU A 97 -13.08 22.42 11.92
C GLU A 97 -14.21 22.64 10.90
N LEU A 98 -15.15 23.48 11.27
CA LEU A 98 -16.29 23.85 10.43
C LEU A 98 -16.13 25.28 9.96
N ALA A 99 -16.50 25.57 8.71
CA ALA A 99 -16.57 26.92 8.19
C ALA A 99 -17.97 27.23 7.67
N ASP A 100 -18.38 28.48 7.84
CA ASP A 100 -19.61 29.08 7.28
C ASP A 100 -19.28 30.35 6.50
N ALA A 101 -20.30 31.12 6.15
CA ALA A 101 -20.11 32.37 5.42
C ALA A 101 -19.34 33.48 6.24
N ASP A 102 -19.35 33.33 7.57
CA ASP A 102 -18.72 34.30 8.48
C ASP A 102 -17.26 33.92 8.82
N GLY A 103 -16.81 32.75 8.44
CA GLY A 103 -15.45 32.27 8.64
C GLY A 103 -15.35 30.86 9.26
N SER A 104 -14.14 30.45 9.66
CA SER A 104 -13.94 29.14 10.32
C SER A 104 -14.23 29.25 11.82
N ARG A 105 -14.85 28.20 12.37
CA ARG A 105 -15.09 28.04 13.80
C ARG A 105 -13.88 27.36 14.45
N ALA A 106 -13.68 27.53 15.75
CA ALA A 106 -12.62 26.85 16.49
C ALA A 106 -12.75 25.32 16.34
N PRO A 107 -11.66 24.61 16.07
CA PRO A 107 -11.68 23.15 15.95
C PRO A 107 -12.22 22.47 17.21
N GLN A 108 -13.05 21.45 17.02
CA GLN A 108 -13.59 20.62 18.10
C GLN A 108 -12.86 19.27 18.12
N THR A 109 -12.29 18.90 19.26
CA THR A 109 -11.61 17.61 19.42
C THR A 109 -12.62 16.47 19.51
N VAL A 110 -12.32 15.39 18.80
CA VAL A 110 -13.11 14.15 18.77
C VAL A 110 -12.18 12.99 19.01
N ASP A 111 -12.51 12.17 20.00
CA ASP A 111 -11.76 10.93 20.26
C ASP A 111 -12.47 9.78 19.53
N ILE A 112 -11.77 9.16 18.57
CA ILE A 112 -12.22 7.95 17.87
C ILE A 112 -11.57 6.72 18.50
N ALA A 113 -12.03 5.53 18.13
CA ALA A 113 -11.37 4.29 18.57
C ALA A 113 -9.90 4.28 18.19
N ALA A 114 -9.05 3.75 19.07
CA ALA A 114 -7.61 3.65 18.80
C ALA A 114 -7.33 2.93 17.47
N PRO A 115 -6.59 3.53 16.55
CA PRO A 115 -6.24 2.93 15.28
C PRO A 115 -5.48 1.62 15.45
N LEU A 116 -5.70 0.68 14.54
CA LEU A 116 -4.87 -0.52 14.43
C LEU A 116 -3.44 -0.11 14.07
N PRO A 117 -2.43 -0.86 14.56
CA PRO A 117 -1.06 -0.65 14.11
C PRO A 117 -0.92 -0.80 12.59
N GLN A 118 0.02 -0.09 11.98
CA GLN A 118 0.30 -0.18 10.56
C GLN A 118 0.57 -1.61 10.08
N SER A 119 1.22 -2.43 10.91
CA SER A 119 1.53 -3.83 10.63
C SER A 119 0.34 -4.79 10.81
N ALA A 120 -0.78 -4.33 11.37
CA ALA A 120 -1.97 -5.16 11.53
C ALA A 120 -2.62 -5.42 10.17
N SER A 121 -3.01 -6.67 9.93
CA SER A 121 -3.79 -7.02 8.73
C SER A 121 -5.27 -6.82 8.98
N LEU A 122 -5.97 -6.20 8.03
CA LEU A 122 -7.40 -5.92 8.08
C LEU A 122 -8.11 -6.58 6.89
N VAL A 123 -9.10 -7.42 7.19
CA VAL A 123 -9.98 -8.01 6.18
C VAL A 123 -11.38 -7.41 6.35
N LEU A 124 -11.81 -6.67 5.33
CA LEU A 124 -13.15 -6.10 5.29
C LEU A 124 -14.10 -7.08 4.62
N VAL A 125 -15.24 -7.37 5.25
CA VAL A 125 -16.29 -8.24 4.71
C VAL A 125 -17.55 -7.42 4.48
N LEU A 126 -18.01 -7.40 3.23
CA LEU A 126 -19.29 -6.84 2.82
C LEU A 126 -20.30 -7.98 2.73
N GLY A 127 -21.18 -8.07 3.70
CA GLY A 127 -22.14 -9.15 3.89
C GLY A 127 -21.97 -9.85 5.26
N ASP A 128 -22.85 -10.76 5.59
CA ASP A 128 -22.82 -11.53 6.84
C ASP A 128 -22.12 -12.87 6.64
N LEU A 129 -20.80 -12.89 6.70
CA LEU A 129 -19.99 -14.08 6.49
C LEU A 129 -19.34 -14.58 7.79
N ALA A 130 -20.06 -15.38 8.56
CA ALA A 130 -19.56 -16.00 9.79
C ALA A 130 -18.29 -16.87 9.57
N ALA A 131 -18.14 -17.48 8.38
CA ALA A 131 -16.97 -18.26 8.00
C ALA A 131 -15.67 -17.43 7.99
N ALA A 132 -15.74 -16.12 7.73
CA ALA A 132 -14.56 -15.25 7.74
C ALA A 132 -13.97 -15.13 9.15
N SER A 133 -14.80 -14.80 10.14
CA SER A 133 -14.37 -14.69 11.54
C SER A 133 -13.93 -16.03 12.13
N ARG A 134 -14.63 -17.13 11.80
CA ARG A 134 -14.23 -18.48 12.25
C ARG A 134 -12.95 -18.94 11.57
N GLY A 135 -12.81 -18.73 10.24
CA GLY A 135 -11.66 -19.11 9.47
C GLY A 135 -10.37 -18.46 9.98
N VAL A 136 -10.43 -17.16 10.26
CA VAL A 136 -9.28 -16.43 10.81
C VAL A 136 -8.84 -16.99 12.16
N ARG A 137 -9.78 -17.40 13.04
CA ARG A 137 -9.43 -18.07 14.31
C ARG A 137 -8.64 -19.37 14.12
N LEU A 138 -8.86 -20.10 13.02
CA LEU A 138 -8.08 -21.29 12.70
C LEU A 138 -6.61 -20.98 12.36
N LEU A 139 -6.30 -19.74 11.94
CA LEU A 139 -4.94 -19.30 11.67
C LEU A 139 -4.19 -18.86 12.93
N GLU A 140 -4.90 -18.52 13.99
CA GLU A 140 -4.30 -18.02 15.24
C GLU A 140 -3.35 -19.02 15.90
N ASP A 141 -3.53 -20.30 15.64
CA ASP A 141 -2.76 -21.36 16.30
C ASP A 141 -1.40 -21.67 15.63
N ASP A 142 -1.18 -21.24 14.36
CA ASP A 142 -0.04 -21.77 13.59
C ASP A 142 1.04 -20.75 13.18
N ASP A 143 0.72 -19.48 12.83
CA ASP A 143 1.67 -18.62 12.10
C ASP A 143 1.89 -17.19 12.62
N GLY A 144 1.23 -16.80 13.69
CA GLY A 144 1.35 -15.43 14.23
C GLY A 144 0.78 -14.34 13.32
N TRP A 145 0.15 -14.69 12.19
CA TRP A 145 -0.66 -13.80 11.38
C TRP A 145 -2.08 -13.77 11.95
N ARG A 146 -2.50 -12.60 12.44
CA ARG A 146 -3.80 -12.40 13.09
C ARG A 146 -4.51 -11.22 12.43
N PRO A 147 -5.18 -11.43 11.29
CA PRO A 147 -5.95 -10.35 10.70
C PRO A 147 -7.16 -10.01 11.56
N THR A 148 -7.46 -8.74 11.65
CA THR A 148 -8.73 -8.26 12.17
C THR A 148 -9.76 -8.38 11.05
N VAL A 149 -10.85 -9.08 11.30
CA VAL A 149 -11.99 -9.15 10.37
C VAL A 149 -13.03 -8.13 10.81
N VAL A 150 -13.47 -7.31 9.87
CA VAL A 150 -14.52 -6.31 10.07
C VAL A 150 -15.64 -6.56 9.08
N THR A 151 -16.83 -6.72 9.59
CA THR A 151 -18.05 -6.73 8.77
C THR A 151 -18.59 -5.30 8.68
N ALA A 152 -18.84 -4.83 7.47
CA ALA A 152 -19.48 -3.55 7.22
C ALA A 152 -20.69 -3.74 6.32
N THR A 153 -21.66 -2.87 6.49
CA THR A 153 -22.78 -2.76 5.55
C THR A 153 -22.37 -1.85 4.39
N VAL A 154 -23.02 -2.00 3.24
CA VAL A 154 -22.75 -1.15 2.07
C VAL A 154 -23.04 0.32 2.36
N ASP A 155 -24.02 0.61 3.24
CA ASP A 155 -24.37 1.97 3.66
C ASP A 155 -23.30 2.64 4.55
N ASP A 156 -22.44 1.83 5.18
CA ASP A 156 -21.32 2.33 5.97
C ASP A 156 -20.16 2.83 5.10
N LEU A 157 -20.14 2.48 3.79
CA LEU A 157 -19.07 2.86 2.88
C LEU A 157 -19.33 4.22 2.26
N PRO A 158 -18.35 5.13 2.25
CA PRO A 158 -18.54 6.44 1.60
C PRO A 158 -18.67 6.34 0.08
N GLY A 159 -17.96 5.40 -0.57
CA GLY A 159 -17.96 5.23 -2.02
C GLY A 159 -17.41 6.44 -2.77
N SER A 160 -16.54 7.22 -2.14
CA SER A 160 -16.06 8.48 -2.71
C SER A 160 -14.77 8.31 -3.51
N SER A 161 -13.92 7.36 -3.12
CA SER A 161 -12.60 7.15 -3.73
C SER A 161 -12.07 5.75 -3.43
N SER A 162 -11.12 5.27 -4.23
CA SER A 162 -10.34 4.07 -3.93
C SER A 162 -9.58 4.16 -2.60
N LEU A 163 -9.32 5.37 -2.09
CA LEU A 163 -8.72 5.62 -0.78
C LEU A 163 -9.60 5.17 0.38
N ASP A 164 -10.91 5.02 0.16
CA ASP A 164 -11.83 4.49 1.17
C ASP A 164 -11.38 3.11 1.67
N PHE A 165 -10.73 2.32 0.82
CA PHE A 165 -10.28 0.96 1.10
C PHE A 165 -8.78 0.84 1.44
N ASP A 166 -8.05 1.95 1.58
CA ASP A 166 -6.59 1.94 1.77
C ASP A 166 -6.14 1.19 3.04
N ALA A 167 -6.95 1.20 4.08
CA ALA A 167 -6.69 0.49 5.33
C ALA A 167 -6.84 -1.05 5.20
N ALA A 168 -7.58 -1.55 4.18
CA ALA A 168 -7.86 -2.96 4.01
C ALA A 168 -6.72 -3.68 3.28
N ASP A 169 -6.32 -4.85 3.78
CA ASP A 169 -5.39 -5.76 3.12
C ASP A 169 -6.12 -6.71 2.16
N ALA A 170 -7.40 -6.97 2.41
CA ALA A 170 -8.30 -7.68 1.52
C ALA A 170 -9.75 -7.24 1.74
N VAL A 171 -10.54 -7.25 0.69
CA VAL A 171 -11.99 -7.01 0.76
C VAL A 171 -12.71 -8.26 0.26
N VAL A 172 -13.71 -8.70 1.00
CA VAL A 172 -14.57 -9.84 0.66
C VAL A 172 -15.96 -9.30 0.36
N VAL A 173 -16.48 -9.60 -0.82
CA VAL A 173 -17.84 -9.22 -1.23
C VAL A 173 -18.68 -10.47 -1.37
N CYS A 174 -19.74 -10.56 -0.59
CA CYS A 174 -20.74 -11.61 -0.71
C CYS A 174 -21.73 -11.24 -1.82
N GLY A 175 -22.10 -12.20 -2.66
CA GLY A 175 -23.09 -11.97 -3.73
C GLY A 175 -24.46 -11.52 -3.21
N SER A 176 -24.79 -11.84 -1.96
CA SER A 176 -26.03 -11.44 -1.29
C SER A 176 -26.21 -9.92 -1.17
N VAL A 177 -25.12 -9.15 -1.05
CA VAL A 177 -25.16 -7.68 -0.93
C VAL A 177 -25.12 -6.97 -2.29
N CYS A 178 -24.94 -7.72 -3.37
CA CYS A 178 -24.90 -7.17 -4.72
C CYS A 178 -26.31 -7.05 -5.35
N PRO A 179 -26.54 -6.11 -6.30
CA PRO A 179 -25.56 -5.18 -6.86
C PRO A 179 -25.19 -4.06 -5.88
N LEU A 180 -23.91 -3.67 -5.88
CA LEU A 180 -23.40 -2.55 -5.10
C LEU A 180 -23.88 -1.21 -5.71
N PRO A 181 -24.03 -0.15 -4.91
CA PRO A 181 -24.18 1.19 -5.44
C PRO A 181 -23.01 1.55 -6.37
N GLU A 182 -23.28 2.19 -7.49
CA GLU A 182 -22.29 2.52 -8.51
C GLU A 182 -21.04 3.25 -7.95
N PRO A 183 -21.16 4.23 -7.02
CA PRO A 183 -19.99 4.87 -6.45
C PRO A 183 -19.11 3.91 -5.64
N VAL A 184 -19.73 3.02 -4.83
CA VAL A 184 -19.02 2.02 -4.02
C VAL A 184 -18.31 1.01 -4.93
N PHE A 185 -19.01 0.54 -5.98
CA PHE A 185 -18.40 -0.36 -6.98
C PHE A 185 -17.19 0.29 -7.63
N LYS A 186 -17.29 1.54 -8.11
CA LYS A 186 -16.19 2.26 -8.76
C LYS A 186 -14.99 2.46 -7.82
N ALA A 187 -15.25 2.83 -6.57
CA ALA A 187 -14.20 3.00 -5.56
C ALA A 187 -13.48 1.68 -5.26
N LEU A 188 -14.23 0.60 -5.08
CA LEU A 188 -13.69 -0.72 -4.81
C LEU A 188 -12.94 -1.31 -6.03
N ASP A 189 -13.52 -1.23 -7.23
CA ASP A 189 -12.88 -1.68 -8.47
C ASP A 189 -11.57 -0.93 -8.72
N GLY A 190 -11.57 0.39 -8.53
CA GLY A 190 -10.38 1.23 -8.60
C GLY A 190 -9.30 0.80 -7.60
N TRP A 191 -9.69 0.51 -6.35
CA TRP A 191 -8.77 0.03 -5.33
C TRP A 191 -8.15 -1.34 -5.70
N VAL A 192 -8.95 -2.26 -6.26
CA VAL A 192 -8.44 -3.55 -6.74
C VAL A 192 -7.47 -3.34 -7.88
N ARG A 193 -7.82 -2.52 -8.88
CA ARG A 193 -6.95 -2.21 -10.03
C ARG A 193 -5.61 -1.60 -9.61
N ASP A 194 -5.59 -0.87 -8.50
CA ASP A 194 -4.39 -0.25 -7.93
C ASP A 194 -3.60 -1.20 -6.99
N GLY A 195 -3.91 -2.50 -6.99
CA GLY A 195 -3.14 -3.52 -6.26
C GLY A 195 -3.85 -4.11 -5.05
N GLY A 196 -5.15 -3.83 -4.87
CA GLY A 196 -5.97 -4.44 -3.84
C GLY A 196 -6.27 -5.91 -4.09
N ARG A 197 -6.65 -6.62 -3.04
CA ARG A 197 -7.06 -8.03 -3.11
C ARG A 197 -8.55 -8.14 -2.82
N LEU A 198 -9.32 -8.55 -3.81
CA LEU A 198 -10.75 -8.80 -3.71
C LEU A 198 -11.02 -10.30 -3.64
N VAL A 199 -11.93 -10.71 -2.77
CA VAL A 199 -12.55 -12.04 -2.80
C VAL A 199 -14.03 -11.86 -3.11
N PHE A 200 -14.48 -12.40 -4.24
CA PHE A 200 -15.86 -12.33 -4.68
C PHE A 200 -16.54 -13.68 -4.52
N LEU A 201 -17.50 -13.76 -3.61
CA LEU A 201 -18.25 -14.97 -3.28
C LEU A 201 -19.63 -14.86 -3.94
N ALA A 202 -19.76 -15.41 -5.15
CA ALA A 202 -20.98 -15.28 -5.93
C ALA A 202 -21.29 -16.56 -6.69
N GLY A 203 -22.32 -17.25 -6.25
CA GLY A 203 -22.88 -18.46 -6.82
C GLY A 203 -24.29 -18.21 -7.39
N ASP A 204 -25.31 -18.54 -6.61
CA ASP A 204 -26.71 -18.38 -7.02
C ASP A 204 -27.10 -16.91 -7.24
N SER A 205 -26.46 -15.98 -6.56
CA SER A 205 -26.62 -14.53 -6.71
C SER A 205 -26.30 -14.04 -8.13
N LEU A 206 -25.50 -14.78 -8.92
CA LEU A 206 -25.14 -14.39 -10.29
C LEU A 206 -26.32 -14.30 -11.26
N GLU A 207 -27.41 -15.07 -11.06
CA GLU A 207 -28.62 -14.91 -11.89
C GLU A 207 -29.24 -13.52 -11.70
N LYS A 208 -29.30 -13.03 -10.46
CA LYS A 208 -29.80 -11.69 -10.14
C LYS A 208 -28.90 -10.61 -10.75
N LEU A 209 -27.59 -10.78 -10.63
CA LEU A 209 -26.61 -9.84 -11.18
C LEU A 209 -26.67 -9.79 -12.70
N ALA A 210 -26.78 -10.95 -13.36
CA ALA A 210 -26.91 -11.02 -14.81
C ALA A 210 -28.24 -10.39 -15.31
N ALA A 211 -29.36 -10.60 -14.58
CA ALA A 211 -30.63 -9.97 -14.91
C ALA A 211 -30.60 -8.44 -14.75
N ALA A 212 -29.76 -7.92 -13.88
CA ALA A 212 -29.56 -6.48 -13.64
C ALA A 212 -28.46 -5.87 -14.53
N ASP A 213 -27.76 -6.66 -15.34
CA ASP A 213 -26.53 -6.25 -16.06
C ASP A 213 -25.54 -5.54 -15.15
N ALA A 214 -25.33 -6.11 -13.96
CA ALA A 214 -24.58 -5.51 -12.90
C ALA A 214 -23.07 -5.46 -13.21
N PRO A 215 -22.36 -4.37 -12.85
CA PRO A 215 -20.96 -4.19 -13.21
C PRO A 215 -20.03 -5.21 -12.51
N GLU A 216 -20.45 -5.82 -11.40
CA GLU A 216 -19.73 -6.89 -10.71
C GLU A 216 -19.52 -8.15 -11.55
N LEU A 217 -20.27 -8.31 -12.64
CA LEU A 217 -20.01 -9.36 -13.63
C LEU A 217 -18.61 -9.23 -14.25
N GLY A 218 -18.01 -8.04 -14.22
CA GLY A 218 -16.60 -7.81 -14.58
C GLY A 218 -15.60 -8.45 -13.60
N TRP A 219 -16.03 -8.85 -12.41
CA TRP A 219 -15.22 -9.57 -11.43
C TRP A 219 -15.28 -11.09 -11.58
N LEU A 220 -15.85 -11.57 -12.67
CA LEU A 220 -15.84 -13.00 -12.99
C LEU A 220 -14.64 -13.35 -13.87
N PRO A 221 -14.08 -14.56 -13.72
CA PRO A 221 -13.00 -15.02 -14.57
C PRO A 221 -13.44 -15.33 -16.02
N GLY A 222 -14.73 -15.24 -16.34
CA GLY A 222 -15.29 -15.45 -17.65
C GLY A 222 -16.74 -14.98 -17.71
N ARG A 223 -17.36 -15.01 -18.88
CA ARG A 223 -18.74 -14.55 -19.04
C ARG A 223 -19.70 -15.58 -18.45
N PHE A 224 -20.57 -15.15 -17.52
CA PHE A 224 -21.66 -15.97 -16.98
C PHE A 224 -22.66 -16.36 -18.07
N GLU A 225 -23.03 -17.65 -18.14
CA GLU A 225 -24.00 -18.18 -19.06
C GLU A 225 -25.30 -18.58 -18.34
N ARG A 226 -25.21 -19.42 -17.33
CA ARG A 226 -26.36 -19.95 -16.56
C ARG A 226 -25.88 -20.69 -15.31
N LEU A 227 -26.79 -21.00 -14.41
CA LEU A 227 -26.57 -21.96 -13.34
C LEU A 227 -26.76 -23.41 -13.83
N VAL A 228 -25.97 -24.32 -13.30
CA VAL A 228 -26.09 -25.76 -13.56
C VAL A 228 -26.02 -26.54 -12.26
N PRO A 229 -26.80 -27.63 -12.11
CA PRO A 229 -26.78 -28.41 -10.88
C PRO A 229 -25.46 -29.16 -10.71
N LEU A 230 -24.83 -29.01 -9.55
CA LEU A 230 -23.63 -29.73 -9.17
C LEU A 230 -24.00 -31.19 -8.85
N ARG A 231 -23.30 -32.14 -9.50
CA ARG A 231 -23.54 -33.58 -9.31
C ARG A 231 -22.85 -34.17 -8.10
N SER A 232 -21.72 -33.59 -7.67
CA SER A 232 -20.91 -34.06 -6.58
C SER A 232 -20.20 -32.92 -5.88
N THR A 233 -20.22 -32.92 -4.55
CA THR A 233 -19.54 -31.92 -3.68
C THR A 233 -18.09 -32.29 -3.38
N ALA A 234 -17.63 -33.49 -3.82
CA ALA A 234 -16.31 -33.99 -3.48
C ALA A 234 -15.15 -33.04 -3.84
N ALA A 235 -15.25 -32.31 -4.96
CA ALA A 235 -14.22 -31.35 -5.36
C ALA A 235 -14.12 -30.17 -4.37
N ILE A 236 -15.27 -29.66 -3.88
CA ILE A 236 -15.33 -28.59 -2.89
C ILE A 236 -14.78 -29.07 -1.56
N GLU A 237 -15.23 -30.24 -1.11
CA GLU A 237 -14.81 -30.86 0.16
C GLU A 237 -13.30 -31.14 0.17
N THR A 238 -12.75 -31.60 -0.97
CA THR A 238 -11.31 -31.82 -1.14
C THR A 238 -10.54 -30.50 -1.12
N PHE A 239 -11.02 -29.48 -1.82
CA PHE A 239 -10.37 -28.18 -1.85
C PHE A 239 -10.40 -27.50 -0.48
N ALA A 240 -11.54 -27.59 0.23
CA ALA A 240 -11.68 -27.11 1.58
C ALA A 240 -10.91 -27.95 2.62
N ARG A 241 -10.35 -29.11 2.24
CA ARG A 241 -9.77 -30.10 3.18
C ARG A 241 -10.73 -30.41 4.34
N ALA A 242 -12.02 -30.50 4.02
CA ALA A 242 -13.08 -30.59 5.01
C ALA A 242 -13.03 -31.92 5.76
N SER A 243 -13.18 -31.86 7.08
CA SER A 243 -13.28 -33.05 7.95
C SER A 243 -14.68 -33.66 7.98
N ARG A 244 -15.68 -32.93 7.50
CA ARG A 244 -17.07 -33.37 7.40
C ARG A 244 -17.62 -33.05 6.01
N PRO A 245 -18.42 -33.99 5.41
CA PRO A 245 -19.03 -33.73 4.12
C PRO A 245 -19.98 -32.53 4.19
N LEU A 246 -20.21 -31.89 3.05
CA LEU A 246 -21.20 -30.84 2.95
C LEU A 246 -22.59 -31.43 3.18
N PRO A 247 -23.44 -30.80 4.02
CA PRO A 247 -24.78 -31.30 4.30
C PRO A 247 -25.60 -31.46 3.02
N ALA A 248 -26.24 -32.58 2.86
CA ALA A 248 -27.19 -32.78 1.75
C ALA A 248 -28.40 -31.87 1.96
N THR A 249 -28.64 -30.95 1.04
CA THR A 249 -29.84 -30.12 1.00
C THR A 249 -30.89 -30.76 0.10
N ASN A 250 -32.18 -30.44 0.33
CA ASN A 250 -33.28 -30.92 -0.51
C ASN A 250 -33.15 -30.39 -1.95
N ASP A 251 -32.55 -29.22 -2.12
CA ASP A 251 -32.25 -28.64 -3.42
C ASP A 251 -30.83 -28.99 -3.84
N ARG A 252 -30.67 -29.34 -5.10
CA ARG A 252 -29.34 -29.59 -5.66
C ARG A 252 -28.56 -28.28 -5.68
N LEU A 253 -27.35 -28.32 -5.10
CA LEU A 253 -26.44 -27.19 -5.16
C LEU A 253 -26.22 -26.76 -6.61
N GLN A 254 -26.42 -25.47 -6.88
CA GLN A 254 -26.19 -24.87 -8.19
C GLN A 254 -24.77 -24.31 -8.26
N MET A 255 -24.22 -24.24 -9.45
CA MET A 255 -22.95 -23.59 -9.72
C MET A 255 -23.00 -22.82 -11.06
N PRO A 256 -22.31 -21.71 -11.18
CA PRO A 256 -22.25 -20.96 -12.43
C PRO A 256 -21.48 -21.71 -13.52
N LEU A 257 -22.06 -21.76 -14.71
CA LEU A 257 -21.36 -22.10 -15.94
C LEU A 257 -20.82 -20.81 -16.54
N LEU A 258 -19.50 -20.74 -16.70
CA LEU A 258 -18.82 -19.63 -17.34
C LEU A 258 -18.38 -20.04 -18.74
N ALA A 259 -18.42 -19.12 -19.70
CA ALA A 259 -17.75 -19.31 -20.98
C ALA A 259 -16.25 -19.61 -20.75
N PRO A 260 -15.60 -20.40 -21.65
CA PRO A 260 -14.20 -20.75 -21.47
C PRO A 260 -13.33 -19.54 -21.19
N LEU A 261 -12.47 -19.68 -20.18
CA LEU A 261 -11.50 -18.64 -19.84
C LEU A 261 -10.51 -18.45 -21.00
N PRO A 262 -10.21 -17.20 -21.39
CA PRO A 262 -9.11 -16.96 -22.31
C PRO A 262 -7.80 -17.54 -21.76
N ALA A 263 -6.94 -18.05 -22.62
CA ALA A 263 -5.62 -18.52 -22.21
C ALA A 263 -4.86 -17.44 -21.44
N GLY A 264 -4.34 -17.77 -20.25
CA GLY A 264 -3.64 -16.84 -19.37
C GLY A 264 -4.56 -15.92 -18.55
N ALA A 265 -5.86 -16.18 -18.47
CA ALA A 265 -6.81 -15.36 -17.71
C ALA A 265 -6.76 -15.57 -16.20
N GLY A 266 -5.89 -16.44 -15.70
CA GLY A 266 -5.75 -16.67 -14.24
C GLY A 266 -5.42 -18.11 -13.90
N THR A 267 -5.40 -18.42 -12.60
CA THR A 267 -5.12 -19.73 -12.06
C THR A 267 -6.37 -20.36 -11.46
N THR A 268 -6.84 -21.48 -12.03
CA THR A 268 -7.92 -22.26 -11.45
C THR A 268 -7.42 -22.98 -10.21
N LEU A 269 -7.99 -22.67 -9.05
CA LEU A 269 -7.64 -23.26 -7.75
C LEU A 269 -8.37 -24.58 -7.54
N ALA A 270 -9.63 -24.66 -7.96
CA ALA A 270 -10.46 -25.84 -7.88
C ALA A 270 -11.42 -25.91 -9.06
N ALA A 271 -11.70 -27.13 -9.57
CA ALA A 271 -12.66 -27.36 -10.63
C ALA A 271 -13.31 -28.74 -10.51
N VAL A 272 -14.47 -28.89 -11.16
CA VAL A 272 -15.15 -30.17 -11.36
C VAL A 272 -14.95 -30.61 -12.81
N GLY A 273 -14.48 -31.83 -13.01
CA GLY A 273 -14.27 -32.40 -14.35
C GLY A 273 -12.90 -33.07 -14.50
N PRO A 274 -12.65 -33.76 -15.61
CA PRO A 274 -11.37 -34.43 -15.87
C PRO A 274 -10.21 -33.43 -16.12
N THR A 275 -10.53 -32.22 -16.50
CA THR A 275 -9.57 -31.11 -16.66
C THR A 275 -9.96 -29.96 -15.78
N LEU A 276 -8.98 -29.28 -15.18
CA LEU A 276 -9.18 -28.11 -14.31
C LEU A 276 -9.86 -26.92 -15.03
N ALA A 277 -10.11 -27.01 -16.33
CA ALA A 277 -10.72 -25.96 -17.14
C ALA A 277 -12.23 -26.13 -17.33
N ASP A 278 -12.81 -27.31 -17.04
CA ASP A 278 -14.17 -27.60 -17.47
C ASP A 278 -15.25 -26.87 -16.68
N LEU A 279 -15.17 -26.86 -15.34
CA LEU A 279 -16.11 -26.17 -14.47
C LEU A 279 -15.35 -25.60 -13.26
N PRO A 280 -14.84 -24.38 -13.33
CA PRO A 280 -14.08 -23.80 -12.24
C PRO A 280 -14.97 -23.53 -11.03
N LEU A 281 -14.51 -23.97 -9.84
CA LEU A 281 -15.15 -23.72 -8.56
C LEU A 281 -14.54 -22.54 -7.83
N ALA A 282 -13.23 -22.39 -7.96
CA ALA A 282 -12.47 -21.27 -7.41
C ALA A 282 -11.37 -20.89 -8.39
N VAL A 283 -11.29 -19.59 -8.68
CA VAL A 283 -10.29 -19.02 -9.61
C VAL A 283 -9.68 -17.79 -8.97
N ARG A 284 -8.36 -17.64 -9.11
CA ARG A 284 -7.68 -16.39 -8.82
C ARG A 284 -7.12 -15.83 -10.12
N PHE A 285 -7.40 -14.58 -10.39
CA PHE A 285 -6.97 -13.93 -11.62
C PHE A 285 -6.55 -12.48 -11.39
N PRO A 286 -5.63 -11.97 -12.22
CA PRO A 286 -5.19 -10.59 -12.14
C PRO A 286 -6.29 -9.63 -12.61
N HIS A 287 -6.41 -8.51 -11.92
CA HIS A 287 -7.25 -7.38 -12.31
C HIS A 287 -6.40 -6.12 -12.27
N ASP A 288 -5.77 -5.79 -13.39
CA ASP A 288 -4.66 -4.84 -13.51
C ASP A 288 -3.52 -5.20 -12.53
N PHE A 289 -3.21 -4.36 -11.53
CA PHE A 289 -2.15 -4.63 -10.55
C PHE A 289 -2.63 -5.41 -9.32
N GLY A 290 -3.92 -5.60 -9.16
CA GLY A 290 -4.50 -6.37 -8.07
C GLY A 290 -4.96 -7.75 -8.49
N THR A 291 -5.62 -8.42 -7.56
CA THR A 291 -6.11 -9.78 -7.78
C THR A 291 -7.54 -9.97 -7.30
N ILE A 292 -8.31 -10.73 -8.07
CA ILE A 292 -9.65 -11.19 -7.69
C ILE A 292 -9.61 -12.69 -7.47
N GLY A 293 -10.01 -13.11 -6.28
CA GLY A 293 -10.31 -14.50 -5.95
C GLY A 293 -11.82 -14.72 -6.06
N TRP A 294 -12.26 -15.47 -7.06
CA TRP A 294 -13.67 -15.78 -7.23
C TRP A 294 -13.98 -17.19 -6.73
N LEU A 295 -15.11 -17.34 -6.05
CA LEU A 295 -15.68 -18.63 -5.63
C LEU A 295 -17.09 -18.78 -6.18
N ALA A 296 -17.38 -19.95 -6.76
CA ALA A 296 -18.65 -20.28 -7.40
C ALA A 296 -19.84 -20.49 -6.44
N PHE A 297 -19.73 -20.10 -5.18
CA PHE A 297 -20.73 -20.32 -4.14
C PHE A 297 -20.87 -19.12 -3.21
N ASP A 298 -22.09 -18.88 -2.77
CA ASP A 298 -22.42 -17.92 -1.72
C ASP A 298 -22.21 -18.58 -0.35
N LEU A 299 -21.08 -18.32 0.31
CA LEU A 299 -20.70 -18.96 1.58
C LEU A 299 -21.53 -18.49 2.78
N ASP A 300 -22.23 -17.38 2.64
CA ASP A 300 -23.11 -16.78 3.63
C ASP A 300 -24.53 -17.37 3.61
N GLN A 301 -24.80 -18.35 2.74
CA GLN A 301 -26.13 -18.90 2.53
C GLN A 301 -26.17 -20.42 2.46
N GLY A 302 -27.35 -20.98 2.76
CA GLY A 302 -27.72 -22.36 2.52
C GLY A 302 -26.83 -23.38 3.24
N ALA A 303 -26.33 -24.37 2.49
CA ALA A 303 -25.55 -25.47 3.03
C ALA A 303 -24.17 -25.05 3.59
N PHE A 304 -23.65 -23.90 3.13
CA PHE A 304 -22.33 -23.41 3.51
C PHE A 304 -22.30 -22.65 4.82
N GLU A 305 -23.38 -22.00 5.21
CA GLU A 305 -23.45 -21.12 6.38
C GLU A 305 -22.95 -21.80 7.68
N ASN A 306 -23.37 -23.05 7.91
CA ASN A 306 -23.03 -23.81 9.10
C ASN A 306 -22.06 -24.98 8.85
N TRP A 307 -21.48 -25.08 7.65
CA TRP A 307 -20.55 -26.13 7.32
C TRP A 307 -19.11 -25.76 7.79
N PRO A 308 -18.45 -26.61 8.61
CA PRO A 308 -17.10 -26.30 9.10
C PRO A 308 -16.05 -26.18 7.98
N GLY A 309 -16.31 -26.76 6.79
CA GLY A 309 -15.45 -26.64 5.63
C GLY A 309 -15.43 -25.24 5.01
N SER A 310 -16.46 -24.42 5.25
CA SER A 310 -16.54 -23.04 4.75
C SER A 310 -15.43 -22.17 5.29
N ASP A 311 -14.97 -22.39 6.52
CA ASP A 311 -13.89 -21.64 7.16
C ASP A 311 -12.57 -21.89 6.42
N SER A 312 -12.25 -23.15 6.10
CA SER A 312 -11.06 -23.51 5.33
C SER A 312 -11.16 -23.11 3.86
N LEU A 313 -12.37 -23.19 3.29
CA LEU A 313 -12.64 -22.77 1.92
C LEU A 313 -12.41 -21.27 1.75
N PHE A 314 -12.91 -20.46 2.69
CA PHE A 314 -12.67 -19.04 2.74
C PHE A 314 -11.16 -18.72 2.76
N LEU A 315 -10.41 -19.37 3.63
CA LEU A 315 -8.96 -19.15 3.73
C LEU A 315 -8.21 -19.54 2.45
N ALA A 316 -8.61 -20.63 1.81
CA ALA A 316 -7.98 -21.07 0.56
C ALA A 316 -8.22 -20.06 -0.58
N VAL A 317 -9.41 -19.49 -0.69
CA VAL A 317 -9.73 -18.47 -1.69
C VAL A 317 -9.05 -17.14 -1.37
N LEU A 318 -8.96 -16.76 -0.10
CA LEU A 318 -8.20 -15.58 0.35
C LEU A 318 -6.71 -15.69 0.02
N GLY A 319 -6.21 -16.90 -0.28
CA GLY A 319 -4.82 -17.13 -0.68
C GLY A 319 -3.84 -17.16 0.49
N ARG A 320 -4.35 -17.40 1.68
CA ARG A 320 -3.55 -17.62 2.89
C ARG A 320 -3.59 -19.10 3.26
N GLU A 321 -3.07 -19.94 2.37
CA GLU A 321 -2.83 -21.34 2.73
C GLU A 321 -1.83 -21.37 3.90
N ARG A 322 -2.04 -22.36 4.82
CA ARG A 322 -1.09 -22.71 5.88
C ARG A 322 0.29 -22.99 5.26
N THR A 323 1.07 -21.97 5.05
CA THR A 323 2.51 -22.15 4.83
C THR A 323 3.08 -22.59 6.17
N ARG A 324 3.66 -23.76 6.22
CA ARG A 324 4.53 -24.15 7.35
C ARG A 324 5.71 -23.18 7.38
N ALA A 325 5.48 -22.00 7.90
CA ALA A 325 6.54 -21.11 8.26
C ALA A 325 7.33 -21.80 9.38
N GLY A 326 8.59 -22.08 9.10
CA GLY A 326 9.51 -22.50 10.14
C GLY A 326 9.37 -21.50 11.30
N ARG A 327 9.42 -22.01 12.53
CA ARG A 327 9.42 -21.20 13.76
C ARG A 327 10.34 -20.00 13.58
N ALA A 328 9.81 -18.90 13.10
CA ALA A 328 10.45 -17.61 13.24
C ALA A 328 10.38 -17.32 14.75
N GLY A 329 11.52 -17.42 15.40
CA GLY A 329 11.61 -17.05 16.81
C GLY A 329 10.99 -15.70 17.01
N GLU A 330 10.46 -15.44 18.20
CA GLU A 330 9.95 -14.14 18.66
C GLU A 330 11.02 -13.06 18.49
N THR A 331 11.28 -12.68 17.26
CA THR A 331 12.24 -11.65 16.92
C THR A 331 11.47 -10.33 16.91
N ARG A 332 11.92 -9.44 17.76
CA ARG A 332 11.63 -7.99 17.82
C ARG A 332 10.86 -7.50 16.57
N ARG A 333 9.53 -7.58 16.63
CA ARG A 333 8.59 -7.19 15.58
C ARG A 333 8.53 -5.69 15.29
N ASP A 334 9.36 -4.90 15.96
CA ASP A 334 9.00 -3.52 16.26
C ASP A 334 9.85 -2.47 15.56
N LEU A 335 10.81 -2.82 14.70
CA LEU A 335 11.78 -1.81 14.31
C LEU A 335 11.97 -1.59 12.80
N LEU A 336 11.59 -2.53 11.94
CA LEU A 336 11.97 -2.43 10.53
C LEU A 336 10.97 -3.15 9.64
N ASP A 337 10.34 -2.40 8.75
CA ASP A 337 9.76 -2.93 7.54
C ASP A 337 10.54 -2.41 6.31
N MET A 338 10.20 -2.88 5.14
CA MET A 338 10.86 -2.46 3.90
C MET A 338 10.56 -1.01 3.55
N SER A 339 9.39 -0.48 3.93
CA SER A 339 9.06 0.95 3.74
C SER A 339 9.96 1.85 4.58
N GLY A 340 10.21 1.47 5.83
CA GLY A 340 11.16 2.18 6.70
C GLY A 340 12.61 2.03 6.23
N GLN A 341 12.94 0.93 5.55
CA GLN A 341 14.24 0.75 4.91
C GLN A 341 14.40 1.70 3.72
N LEU A 342 13.38 1.81 2.85
CA LEU A 342 13.36 2.76 1.74
C LEU A 342 13.43 4.20 2.24
N ARG A 343 12.68 4.56 3.30
CA ARG A 343 12.77 5.87 3.93
C ARG A 343 14.21 6.21 4.33
N ARG A 344 14.93 5.27 4.96
CA ARG A 344 16.33 5.48 5.36
C ARG A 344 17.28 5.57 4.17
N SER A 345 16.94 5.00 3.01
CA SER A 345 17.74 5.15 1.81
C SER A 345 17.61 6.55 1.20
N VAL A 346 16.41 7.12 1.19
CA VAL A 346 16.18 8.49 0.70
C VAL A 346 16.56 9.57 1.73
N ASP A 347 16.82 9.22 2.97
CA ASP A 347 17.32 10.12 4.00
C ASP A 347 18.87 10.17 4.02
N GLN A 348 19.50 10.03 2.86
CA GLN A 348 20.94 10.09 2.67
C GLN A 348 21.30 11.29 1.79
N PHE A 349 21.85 12.32 2.39
CA PHE A 349 22.19 13.56 1.70
C PHE A 349 23.71 13.71 1.54
N THR A 350 24.13 14.18 0.38
CA THR A 350 25.54 14.39 0.09
C THR A 350 26.13 15.46 1.00
N GLY A 351 27.22 15.14 1.68
CA GLY A 351 27.90 16.09 2.60
C GLY A 351 27.24 16.27 3.96
N VAL A 352 26.07 15.67 4.20
CA VAL A 352 25.47 15.60 5.55
C VAL A 352 26.09 14.44 6.30
N ARG A 353 26.81 14.74 7.37
CA ARG A 353 27.42 13.73 8.23
C ARG A 353 26.89 13.88 9.65
N PRO A 354 26.47 12.80 10.31
CA PRO A 354 26.13 12.89 11.73
C PRO A 354 27.34 13.33 12.53
N VAL A 355 27.14 14.27 13.45
CA VAL A 355 28.22 14.68 14.35
C VAL A 355 28.62 13.47 15.21
N PRO A 356 29.88 13.04 15.19
CA PRO A 356 30.32 11.89 15.98
C PRO A 356 30.00 12.07 17.45
N PHE A 357 29.43 11.07 18.09
CA PHE A 357 29.08 11.11 19.50
C PHE A 357 30.34 11.39 20.38
N GLU A 358 31.48 10.87 19.95
CA GLU A 358 32.78 11.08 20.63
C GLU A 358 33.16 12.57 20.67
N LEU A 359 32.85 13.31 19.60
CA LEU A 359 33.11 14.76 19.55
C LEU A 359 32.18 15.51 20.50
N ILE A 360 30.90 15.14 20.52
CA ILE A 360 29.92 15.72 21.47
C ILE A 360 30.33 15.40 22.89
N GLY A 361 30.72 14.15 23.18
CA GLY A 361 31.19 13.71 24.47
C GLY A 361 32.47 14.45 24.90
N LEU A 362 33.41 14.62 23.97
CA LEU A 362 34.64 15.37 24.22
C LEU A 362 34.37 16.84 24.57
N LEU A 363 33.51 17.50 23.78
CA LEU A 363 33.10 18.89 24.04
C LEU A 363 32.39 19.02 25.38
N ALA A 364 31.51 18.09 25.73
CA ALA A 364 30.83 18.08 27.03
C ALA A 364 31.82 17.90 28.19
N ILE A 365 32.76 16.96 28.08
CA ILE A 365 33.80 16.74 29.08
C ILE A 365 34.68 17.99 29.22
N LEU A 366 35.08 18.59 28.10
CA LEU A 366 35.89 19.79 28.07
C LEU A 366 35.15 20.98 28.72
N PHE A 367 33.86 21.11 28.48
CA PHE A 367 33.00 22.10 29.13
C PHE A 367 32.96 21.87 30.65
N VAL A 368 32.60 20.65 31.09
CA VAL A 368 32.50 20.33 32.52
C VAL A 368 33.86 20.50 33.24
N THR A 369 34.96 20.05 32.62
CA THR A 369 36.29 20.20 33.20
C THR A 369 36.75 21.65 33.26
N SER A 370 36.34 22.52 32.33
CA SER A 370 36.61 23.96 32.37
C SER A 370 35.85 24.68 33.47
N LEU A 371 34.69 24.17 33.89
CA LEU A 371 33.92 24.72 35.00
C LEU A 371 34.61 24.53 36.39
N TYR A 372 35.42 23.48 36.56
CA TYR A 372 36.06 23.19 37.83
C TYR A 372 37.04 24.30 38.28
N PRO A 373 38.04 24.73 37.50
CA PRO A 373 38.91 25.84 37.88
C PRO A 373 38.14 27.17 37.98
N LEU A 374 37.09 27.32 37.15
CA LEU A 374 36.24 28.52 37.19
C LEU A 374 35.42 28.57 38.48
N SER A 375 34.85 27.46 38.97
CA SER A 375 34.13 27.38 40.23
C SER A 375 35.03 27.65 41.42
N TRP A 376 36.28 27.13 41.39
CA TRP A 376 37.28 27.39 42.43
C TRP A 376 37.70 28.86 42.50
N TRP A 377 37.81 29.52 41.32
CA TRP A 377 38.12 30.94 41.25
C TRP A 377 36.95 31.82 41.73
N LEU A 378 35.72 31.42 41.44
CA LEU A 378 34.48 32.04 41.92
C LEU A 378 34.32 31.99 43.43
N ALA A 379 34.83 30.93 44.09
CA ALA A 379 34.73 30.73 45.53
C ALA A 379 35.68 31.64 46.33
N LYS A 380 36.66 32.34 45.71
CA LYS A 380 37.65 33.21 46.40
C LYS A 380 37.11 34.63 46.57
N PRO A 381 37.00 35.17 47.79
CA PRO A 381 36.69 36.58 48.01
C PRO A 381 37.90 37.46 47.56
N PRO A 382 37.68 38.67 46.95
CA PRO A 382 36.45 39.47 46.79
C PRO A 382 35.74 39.34 45.38
N SER A 383 35.90 38.25 44.71
CA SER A 383 35.62 38.09 43.28
C SER A 383 34.15 37.76 42.89
N GLY A 384 33.18 37.83 43.79
CA GLY A 384 31.83 37.35 43.58
C GLY A 384 31.13 37.82 42.29
N ARG A 385 31.33 39.10 41.87
CA ARG A 385 30.74 39.60 40.62
C ARG A 385 31.55 39.24 39.37
N GLY A 386 32.88 39.25 39.48
CA GLY A 386 33.78 38.90 38.37
C GLY A 386 33.68 37.43 37.96
N GLY A 387 33.41 36.54 38.89
CA GLY A 387 33.25 35.13 38.61
C GLY A 387 31.97 34.80 37.86
N TRP A 388 30.86 35.46 38.16
CA TRP A 388 29.61 35.29 37.38
C TRP A 388 29.76 35.79 35.95
N ILE A 389 30.49 36.91 35.74
CA ILE A 389 30.82 37.40 34.40
C ILE A 389 31.71 36.38 33.66
N ALA A 390 32.72 35.83 34.32
CA ALA A 390 33.57 34.81 33.69
C ALA A 390 32.79 33.53 33.31
N LEU A 391 31.83 33.12 34.13
CA LEU A 391 30.95 31.99 33.81
C LEU A 391 30.09 32.30 32.57
N ALA A 392 29.49 33.48 32.52
CA ALA A 392 28.70 33.90 31.35
C ALA A 392 29.55 33.94 30.07
N VAL A 393 30.78 34.48 30.15
CA VAL A 393 31.72 34.49 29.02
C VAL A 393 32.11 33.06 28.60
N ALA A 394 32.35 32.13 29.55
CA ALA A 394 32.66 30.75 29.23
C ALA A 394 31.50 30.05 28.54
N ILE A 395 30.27 30.25 28.99
CA ILE A 395 29.08 29.69 28.36
C ILE A 395 28.96 30.21 26.91
N VAL A 396 29.05 31.53 26.70
CA VAL A 396 29.00 32.13 25.36
C VAL A 396 30.14 31.61 24.49
N ALA A 397 31.36 31.55 24.96
CA ALA A 397 32.50 31.02 24.20
C ALA A 397 32.29 29.56 23.79
N PHE A 398 31.79 28.71 24.71
CA PHE A 398 31.50 27.32 24.42
C PHE A 398 30.34 27.14 23.47
N THR A 399 29.30 27.97 23.58
CA THR A 399 28.19 27.97 22.66
C THR A 399 28.64 28.34 21.23
N LEU A 400 29.48 29.38 21.11
CA LEU A 400 30.07 29.77 19.82
C LEU A 400 31.00 28.68 19.26
N LEU A 401 31.80 28.02 20.11
CA LEU A 401 32.64 26.90 19.69
C LEU A 401 31.78 25.72 19.20
N ALA A 402 30.76 25.33 19.95
CA ALA A 402 29.87 24.25 19.57
C ALA A 402 29.11 24.56 18.29
N SER A 403 28.65 25.81 18.11
CA SER A 403 28.01 26.28 16.88
C SER A 403 28.97 26.18 15.69
N THR A 404 30.18 26.74 15.78
CA THR A 404 31.16 26.70 14.69
C THR A 404 31.62 25.28 14.33
N VAL A 405 31.71 24.39 15.32
CA VAL A 405 31.97 22.97 15.07
C VAL A 405 30.75 22.33 14.38
N GLY A 406 29.56 22.57 14.90
CA GLY A 406 28.32 22.04 14.31
C GLY A 406 28.14 22.46 12.86
N ASP A 407 28.37 23.72 12.53
CA ASP A 407 28.19 24.26 11.19
C ASP A 407 29.14 23.65 10.15
N ARG A 408 30.28 23.11 10.55
CA ARG A 408 31.20 22.39 9.68
C ARG A 408 30.72 20.98 9.27
N TRP A 409 29.78 20.43 10.02
CA TRP A 409 29.22 19.11 9.77
C TRP A 409 27.86 19.16 9.09
N LYS A 410 27.24 20.33 9.03
CA LYS A 410 25.95 20.54 8.39
C LYS A 410 26.16 20.92 6.94
N ALA A 411 25.40 20.28 6.03
CA ALA A 411 25.32 20.78 4.67
C ALA A 411 24.68 22.16 4.68
N SER A 412 25.31 23.11 3.98
CA SER A 412 24.85 24.51 3.90
C SER A 412 23.78 24.73 2.85
N GLU A 413 23.50 23.72 2.03
CA GLU A 413 22.57 23.82 0.90
C GLU A 413 21.39 22.90 1.10
N TRP A 414 20.26 23.32 0.53
CA TRP A 414 19.08 22.49 0.40
C TRP A 414 19.38 21.29 -0.50
N GLN A 415 18.93 20.12 -0.09
CA GLN A 415 19.07 18.91 -0.88
C GLN A 415 17.77 18.12 -0.89
N SER A 416 17.54 17.37 -1.95
CA SER A 416 16.49 16.37 -2.03
C SER A 416 17.02 15.10 -2.63
N THR A 417 16.52 13.98 -2.16
CA THR A 417 16.76 12.64 -2.72
C THR A 417 15.41 11.99 -2.92
N ALA A 418 15.27 11.19 -3.97
CA ALA A 418 14.02 10.49 -4.24
C ALA A 418 14.30 9.07 -4.72
N ALA A 419 13.39 8.16 -4.39
CA ALA A 419 13.34 6.83 -4.96
C ALA A 419 11.89 6.49 -5.27
N GLY A 420 11.65 5.80 -6.38
CA GLY A 420 10.29 5.50 -6.79
C GLY A 420 10.19 4.37 -7.79
N LEU A 421 8.95 4.00 -8.06
CA LEU A 421 8.61 2.99 -9.05
C LEU A 421 7.43 3.47 -9.89
N VAL A 422 7.36 2.94 -11.11
CA VAL A 422 6.26 3.11 -12.06
C VAL A 422 5.83 1.76 -12.56
N ASP A 423 4.56 1.44 -12.44
CA ASP A 423 3.95 0.22 -12.97
C ASP A 423 3.12 0.55 -14.20
N VAL A 424 3.25 -0.28 -15.22
CA VAL A 424 2.45 -0.21 -16.44
C VAL A 424 1.86 -1.59 -16.73
N ASP A 425 0.55 -1.74 -16.72
CA ASP A 425 -0.09 -2.91 -17.34
C ASP A 425 -0.27 -2.67 -18.83
N VAL A 426 0.51 -3.40 -19.62
CA VAL A 426 0.55 -3.23 -21.08
C VAL A 426 -0.76 -3.66 -21.74
N SER A 427 -1.58 -4.47 -21.07
CA SER A 427 -2.86 -4.96 -21.63
C SER A 427 -4.02 -3.99 -21.44
N SER A 428 -4.07 -3.29 -20.31
CA SER A 428 -5.16 -2.37 -19.94
C SER A 428 -4.76 -0.91 -20.08
N HIS A 429 -3.49 -0.64 -20.37
CA HIS A 429 -2.90 0.71 -20.38
C HIS A 429 -3.03 1.43 -19.03
N ARG A 430 -3.29 0.69 -17.95
CA ARG A 430 -3.29 1.25 -16.60
C ARG A 430 -1.87 1.52 -16.15
N VAL A 431 -1.70 2.66 -15.48
CA VAL A 431 -0.42 3.07 -14.91
C VAL A 431 -0.61 3.45 -13.46
N ARG A 432 0.38 3.18 -12.64
CA ARG A 432 0.46 3.69 -11.26
C ARG A 432 1.90 3.96 -10.90
N GLY A 433 2.12 4.87 -9.97
CA GLY A 433 3.45 5.16 -9.46
C GLY A 433 3.46 5.35 -7.96
N PHE A 434 4.63 5.16 -7.41
CA PHE A 434 4.96 5.45 -6.02
C PHE A 434 6.31 6.13 -5.99
N SER A 435 6.45 7.17 -5.19
CA SER A 435 7.72 7.83 -4.94
C SER A 435 7.82 8.23 -3.49
N MET A 436 9.01 8.09 -2.94
CA MET A 436 9.37 8.61 -1.63
C MET A 436 10.49 9.61 -1.82
N THR A 437 10.35 10.79 -1.22
CA THR A 437 11.36 11.86 -1.31
C THR A 437 11.75 12.33 0.08
N GLY A 438 13.05 12.55 0.26
CA GLY A 438 13.63 13.18 1.44
C GLY A 438 14.09 14.60 1.10
N PHE A 439 13.84 15.55 1.99
CA PHE A 439 14.35 16.92 1.89
C PHE A 439 15.21 17.25 3.10
N TRP A 440 16.37 17.85 2.85
CA TRP A 440 17.25 18.39 3.87
C TRP A 440 17.14 19.91 3.89
N ALA A 441 16.85 20.48 5.05
CA ALA A 441 16.73 21.92 5.23
C ALA A 441 17.99 22.53 5.83
N SER A 442 18.58 23.51 5.17
CA SER A 442 19.70 24.31 5.66
C SER A 442 19.29 25.43 6.58
N GLU A 443 18.01 25.80 6.60
CA GLU A 443 17.41 26.87 7.40
C GLU A 443 16.00 26.50 7.86
N ASN A 444 15.49 27.21 8.89
CA ASN A 444 14.08 27.05 9.26
C ASN A 444 13.20 27.61 8.15
N THR A 445 12.36 26.77 7.60
CA THR A 445 11.48 27.15 6.48
C THR A 445 10.13 26.42 6.56
N ALA A 446 9.14 26.97 5.89
CA ALA A 446 7.89 26.29 5.61
C ALA A 446 7.74 26.26 4.08
N ILE A 447 7.53 25.08 3.52
CA ILE A 447 7.45 24.88 2.08
C ILE A 447 6.05 24.47 1.64
N ALA A 448 5.68 24.85 0.42
CA ALA A 448 4.62 24.18 -0.31
C ALA A 448 5.25 22.99 -1.07
N LEU A 449 4.56 21.85 -1.05
CA LEU A 449 5.04 20.61 -1.65
C LEU A 449 3.94 19.99 -2.49
N SER A 450 4.22 19.67 -3.75
CA SER A 450 3.30 18.94 -4.61
C SER A 450 4.01 17.85 -5.39
N ALA A 451 3.24 16.88 -5.86
CA ALA A 451 3.75 15.79 -6.68
C ALA A 451 2.78 15.51 -7.84
N GLU A 452 3.35 15.18 -8.99
CA GLU A 452 2.63 14.83 -10.21
C GLU A 452 3.34 13.67 -10.94
N PRO A 453 2.61 12.86 -11.73
CA PRO A 453 3.26 11.93 -12.64
C PRO A 453 4.22 12.69 -13.57
N ALA A 454 5.37 12.12 -13.91
CA ALA A 454 6.31 12.70 -14.87
C ALA A 454 5.77 12.53 -16.30
N GLY A 455 4.82 13.38 -16.69
CA GLY A 455 4.06 13.28 -17.94
C GLY A 455 4.89 13.51 -19.23
N ASP A 456 6.13 14.00 -19.10
CA ASP A 456 7.10 14.11 -20.17
C ASP A 456 7.67 12.74 -20.59
N GLN A 457 7.56 11.72 -19.75
CA GLN A 457 8.07 10.37 -19.99
C GLN A 457 6.95 9.43 -20.50
N LEU A 458 5.79 9.49 -19.88
CA LEU A 458 4.61 8.72 -20.25
C LEU A 458 3.36 9.55 -19.88
N PRO A 459 2.56 10.00 -20.87
CA PRO A 459 1.36 10.78 -20.60
C PRO A 459 0.35 9.98 -19.78
N VAL A 460 -0.10 10.55 -18.67
CA VAL A 460 -1.10 9.95 -17.77
C VAL A 460 -2.37 10.77 -17.79
N GLN A 461 -3.49 10.11 -18.04
CA GLN A 461 -4.84 10.70 -18.06
C GLN A 461 -5.70 10.10 -16.95
N ASP A 462 -6.77 10.83 -16.58
CA ASP A 462 -7.76 10.39 -15.59
C ASP A 462 -7.15 9.90 -14.28
N GLY A 463 -6.03 10.54 -13.88
CA GLY A 463 -5.23 10.13 -12.74
C GLY A 463 -5.61 10.81 -11.44
N GLN A 464 -5.39 10.13 -10.33
CA GLN A 464 -5.41 10.68 -8.99
C GLN A 464 -4.01 10.64 -8.40
N THR A 465 -3.56 11.75 -7.84
CA THR A 465 -2.30 11.82 -7.09
C THR A 465 -2.58 12.16 -5.64
N VAL A 466 -1.93 11.47 -4.73
CA VAL A 466 -2.00 11.74 -3.30
C VAL A 466 -0.58 11.81 -2.73
N ILE A 467 -0.32 12.80 -1.89
CA ILE A 467 0.93 12.93 -1.15
C ILE A 467 0.66 12.84 0.35
N SER A 468 1.64 12.40 1.09
CA SER A 468 1.57 12.40 2.55
C SER A 468 2.97 12.30 3.16
N TRP A 469 3.04 12.54 4.45
CA TRP A 469 4.22 12.20 5.23
C TRP A 469 4.54 10.70 5.12
N ALA A 470 5.82 10.32 5.11
CA ALA A 470 6.25 8.94 5.15
C ALA A 470 6.29 8.45 6.61
N ALA A 471 5.46 7.46 6.93
CA ALA A 471 5.40 6.89 8.27
C ALA A 471 6.73 6.25 8.67
N SER A 472 7.13 6.46 9.92
CA SER A 472 8.10 5.60 10.58
C SER A 472 7.37 4.38 11.10
N THR A 473 7.90 3.20 10.82
CA THR A 473 7.29 1.96 11.27
C THR A 473 7.73 1.58 12.67
N GLY A 474 6.83 0.95 13.41
CA GLY A 474 7.11 0.30 14.68
C GLY A 474 7.29 1.26 15.87
N ARG A 475 7.68 0.67 17.02
CA ARG A 475 7.92 1.36 18.29
C ARG A 475 9.31 1.99 18.38
N SER A 476 9.96 2.24 17.27
CA SER A 476 11.21 2.97 17.25
C SER A 476 10.99 4.42 17.68
N PHE A 477 12.06 5.05 18.13
CA PHE A 477 12.04 6.46 18.50
C PHE A 477 11.46 7.29 17.33
N GLY A 478 10.33 7.95 17.57
CA GLY A 478 9.59 8.68 16.53
C GLY A 478 8.68 7.84 15.64
N GLY A 479 8.45 6.55 15.94
CA GLY A 479 7.47 5.74 15.22
C GLY A 479 6.02 5.98 15.70
N PRO A 480 5.00 5.70 14.87
CA PRO A 480 3.60 5.93 15.19
C PRO A 480 3.09 5.18 16.42
N ASP A 481 3.76 4.08 16.81
CA ASP A 481 3.40 3.27 17.97
C ASP A 481 4.04 3.78 19.28
N THR A 482 4.81 4.86 19.25
CA THR A 482 5.35 5.47 20.49
C THR A 482 4.28 6.33 21.13
N LEU A 483 3.70 5.79 22.19
CA LEU A 483 2.81 6.51 23.10
C LEU A 483 3.60 7.47 24.00
N VAL A 484 4.07 8.56 23.48
CA VAL A 484 4.46 9.69 24.33
C VAL A 484 3.49 10.81 24.00
N PRO A 485 2.60 11.20 24.91
CA PRO A 485 1.80 12.39 24.73
C PRO A 485 2.76 13.58 24.77
N HIS A 486 3.21 14.01 23.61
CA HIS A 486 3.96 15.25 23.48
C HIS A 486 2.97 16.35 23.14
N ALA A 487 2.67 17.19 24.12
CA ALA A 487 2.28 18.54 23.78
C ALA A 487 3.51 19.15 23.09
N SER A 488 3.55 19.11 21.77
CA SER A 488 4.59 19.79 21.01
C SER A 488 4.45 21.29 21.30
N LEU A 489 5.40 21.82 22.07
CA LEU A 489 5.50 23.25 22.34
C LEU A 489 5.81 24.08 21.09
N ALA A 490 6.06 23.42 19.95
CA ALA A 490 6.44 24.03 18.69
C ALA A 490 5.72 23.40 17.48
N ALA A 491 4.56 22.78 17.67
CA ALA A 491 3.78 22.22 16.57
C ALA A 491 3.38 23.36 15.59
N ALA A 492 3.88 23.28 14.38
CA ALA A 492 3.48 24.17 13.30
C ALA A 492 2.49 23.42 12.40
N PRO A 493 1.20 23.76 12.43
CA PRO A 493 0.20 23.08 11.63
C PRO A 493 0.46 23.33 10.14
N TYR A 494 0.28 22.29 9.34
CA TYR A 494 0.28 22.37 7.90
C TYR A 494 -0.98 21.68 7.34
N SER A 495 -1.33 21.93 6.10
CA SER A 495 -2.57 21.39 5.55
C SER A 495 -2.42 21.03 4.09
N TYR A 496 -3.30 20.17 3.63
CA TYR A 496 -3.51 20.00 2.21
C TYR A 496 -4.10 21.30 1.63
N ALA A 497 -3.74 21.57 0.37
CA ALA A 497 -4.34 22.63 -0.44
C ALA A 497 -5.77 22.23 -0.83
N ASP A 498 -6.17 22.50 -2.06
CA ASP A 498 -7.50 22.12 -2.57
C ASP A 498 -7.64 20.62 -2.90
N SER A 499 -6.52 19.91 -2.96
CA SER A 499 -6.47 18.47 -3.28
C SER A 499 -5.45 17.73 -2.44
N LEU A 500 -5.51 16.40 -2.44
CA LEU A 500 -4.55 15.55 -1.74
C LEU A 500 -3.17 15.48 -2.44
N SER A 501 -2.99 16.13 -3.60
CA SER A 501 -1.73 16.15 -4.34
C SER A 501 -0.78 17.30 -3.94
N ALA A 502 -1.20 18.18 -3.04
CA ALA A 502 -0.42 19.35 -2.61
C ALA A 502 -0.57 19.64 -1.12
N LEU A 503 0.54 19.93 -0.47
CA LEU A 503 0.63 20.37 0.93
C LEU A 503 1.13 21.81 1.00
N GLU A 504 0.61 22.58 1.95
CA GLU A 504 0.98 23.95 2.21
C GLU A 504 1.59 24.10 3.60
N LYS A 505 2.58 24.97 3.72
CA LYS A 505 3.23 25.35 4.98
C LYS A 505 3.89 24.19 5.73
N VAL A 506 4.39 23.19 5.00
CA VAL A 506 5.09 22.05 5.58
C VAL A 506 6.33 22.54 6.34
N PRO A 507 6.40 22.41 7.67
CA PRO A 507 7.49 22.94 8.47
C PRO A 507 8.74 22.07 8.32
N LEU A 508 9.88 22.72 8.11
CA LEU A 508 11.19 22.09 8.13
C LEU A 508 12.12 22.91 9.03
N ALA A 509 12.65 22.27 10.06
CA ALA A 509 13.61 22.90 10.93
C ALA A 509 15.02 22.86 10.34
N ILE A 510 15.83 23.84 10.71
CA ILE A 510 17.24 23.91 10.29
C ILE A 510 18.00 22.63 10.65
N ALA A 511 18.76 22.11 9.70
CA ALA A 511 19.57 20.91 9.84
C ALA A 511 18.77 19.66 10.23
N THR A 512 17.54 19.58 9.74
CA THR A 512 16.70 18.37 9.82
C THR A 512 16.32 17.90 8.44
N SER A 513 15.95 16.65 8.34
CA SER A 513 15.33 16.07 7.16
C SER A 513 13.86 15.77 7.42
N GLY A 514 13.06 15.87 6.38
CA GLY A 514 11.69 15.38 6.36
C GLY A 514 11.49 14.46 5.16
N THR A 515 10.61 13.47 5.28
CA THR A 515 10.36 12.50 4.21
C THR A 515 8.88 12.45 3.88
N TRP A 516 8.57 12.56 2.60
CA TRP A 516 7.20 12.48 2.06
C TRP A 516 7.11 11.38 1.02
N GLN A 517 5.90 10.92 0.80
CA GLN A 517 5.58 9.94 -0.23
C GLN A 517 4.46 10.44 -1.11
N ALA A 518 4.52 10.07 -2.38
CA ALA A 518 3.46 10.24 -3.36
C ALA A 518 3.04 8.88 -3.90
N ALA A 519 1.74 8.72 -4.10
CA ALA A 519 1.18 7.63 -4.89
C ALA A 519 0.24 8.24 -5.93
N TRP A 520 0.31 7.72 -7.15
CA TRP A 520 -0.56 8.16 -8.23
C TRP A 520 -0.97 6.99 -9.11
N ASN A 521 -2.09 7.13 -9.79
CA ASN A 521 -2.61 6.18 -10.77
C ASN A 521 -3.19 6.91 -11.97
N GLY A 522 -3.54 6.17 -13.02
CA GLY A 522 -4.20 6.72 -14.20
C GLY A 522 -4.15 5.74 -15.37
N GLN A 523 -4.36 6.27 -16.56
CA GLN A 523 -4.26 5.52 -17.80
C GLN A 523 -3.31 6.23 -18.78
N THR A 524 -2.63 5.46 -19.61
CA THR A 524 -1.83 6.00 -20.73
C THR A 524 -2.46 5.60 -22.06
N THR A 525 -2.34 6.47 -23.05
CA THR A 525 -2.76 6.17 -24.43
C THR A 525 -1.62 5.61 -25.26
N GLU A 526 -0.40 5.64 -24.73
CA GLU A 526 0.80 5.20 -25.45
C GLU A 526 1.14 3.75 -25.13
N ASN A 527 1.66 3.05 -26.14
CA ASN A 527 2.22 1.73 -25.95
C ASN A 527 3.63 1.89 -25.34
N ALA A 528 3.82 1.37 -24.14
CA ALA A 528 5.13 1.34 -23.52
C ALA A 528 6.01 0.22 -24.09
N LEU A 529 5.41 -0.93 -24.30
CA LEU A 529 6.05 -2.13 -24.84
C LEU A 529 5.13 -2.82 -25.83
N SER A 530 5.70 -3.50 -26.83
CA SER A 530 4.94 -4.39 -27.73
C SER A 530 5.62 -5.75 -27.86
N GLY A 531 4.88 -6.74 -28.34
CA GLY A 531 5.42 -8.07 -28.55
C GLY A 531 4.43 -9.19 -28.32
N ARG A 532 4.95 -10.39 -28.15
CA ARG A 532 4.17 -11.60 -27.85
C ARG A 532 5.02 -12.59 -27.08
N PHE A 533 4.49 -13.06 -25.96
CA PHE A 533 5.09 -14.14 -25.22
C PHE A 533 4.17 -15.37 -25.21
N GLU A 534 4.78 -16.53 -25.31
CA GLU A 534 4.16 -17.85 -25.18
C GLU A 534 4.91 -18.68 -24.15
N ARG A 535 4.16 -19.49 -23.41
CA ARG A 535 4.74 -20.47 -22.49
C ARG A 535 5.14 -21.71 -23.26
N THR A 536 6.39 -22.15 -23.07
CA THR A 536 6.86 -23.44 -23.58
C THR A 536 6.36 -24.61 -22.74
N ALA A 537 6.52 -25.85 -23.23
CA ALA A 537 6.19 -27.07 -22.49
C ALA A 537 7.03 -27.20 -21.20
N GLU A 538 8.24 -26.67 -21.18
CA GLU A 538 9.15 -26.64 -20.02
C GLU A 538 8.82 -25.54 -19.02
N GLY A 539 7.80 -24.72 -19.29
CA GLY A 539 7.38 -23.64 -18.42
C GLY A 539 8.22 -22.35 -18.52
N THR A 540 9.06 -22.24 -19.55
CA THR A 540 9.84 -21.04 -19.88
C THR A 540 9.09 -20.13 -20.86
N LEU A 541 9.62 -18.90 -21.10
CA LEU A 541 9.08 -17.98 -22.10
C LEU A 541 9.75 -18.13 -23.44
N ARG A 542 8.94 -17.99 -24.51
CA ARG A 542 9.35 -17.84 -25.90
C ARG A 542 8.64 -16.66 -26.52
N GLY A 543 9.29 -15.96 -27.42
CA GLY A 543 8.68 -14.84 -28.15
C GLY A 543 9.60 -13.63 -28.21
N GLU A 544 9.04 -12.47 -28.43
CA GLU A 544 9.79 -11.21 -28.53
C GLU A 544 9.10 -10.07 -27.77
N LEU A 545 9.92 -9.13 -27.35
CA LEU A 545 9.54 -7.88 -26.68
C LEU A 545 10.26 -6.73 -27.40
N ILE A 546 9.57 -5.61 -27.58
CA ILE A 546 10.12 -4.37 -28.16
C ILE A 546 9.89 -3.24 -27.17
N ASN A 547 10.91 -2.45 -26.89
CA ASN A 547 10.80 -1.24 -26.11
C ASN A 547 10.28 -0.09 -27.00
N GLU A 548 9.04 0.35 -26.77
CA GLU A 548 8.43 1.47 -27.52
C GLU A 548 8.52 2.81 -26.76
N LEU A 549 9.10 2.80 -25.54
CA LEU A 549 9.29 4.01 -24.76
C LEU A 549 10.26 4.98 -25.47
N PRO A 550 10.10 6.29 -25.25
CA PRO A 550 11.01 7.30 -25.80
C PRO A 550 12.40 7.30 -25.15
N PHE A 551 12.62 6.46 -24.14
CA PHE A 551 13.88 6.35 -23.38
C PHE A 551 14.34 4.89 -23.26
N PRO A 552 15.64 4.68 -23.04
CA PRO A 552 16.17 3.36 -22.75
C PRO A 552 15.81 2.92 -21.32
N LEU A 553 15.75 1.61 -21.13
CA LEU A 553 15.69 0.97 -19.81
C LEU A 553 17.06 0.35 -19.52
N GLU A 554 17.57 0.54 -18.31
CA GLU A 554 18.81 -0.05 -17.83
C GLU A 554 18.56 -1.22 -16.89
N ASP A 555 19.54 -2.12 -16.78
CA ASP A 555 19.52 -3.27 -15.84
C ASP A 555 18.22 -4.11 -15.91
N CYS A 556 17.72 -4.34 -17.12
CA CYS A 556 16.44 -5.01 -17.31
C CYS A 556 16.47 -6.47 -16.89
N LEU A 557 15.42 -6.85 -16.15
CA LEU A 557 15.13 -8.20 -15.67
C LEU A 557 13.71 -8.58 -16.07
N LEU A 558 13.52 -9.78 -16.63
CA LEU A 558 12.19 -10.30 -16.96
C LEU A 558 11.87 -11.51 -16.07
N ALA A 559 10.83 -11.41 -15.26
CA ALA A 559 10.36 -12.46 -14.37
C ALA A 559 9.13 -13.17 -14.94
N TYR A 560 9.09 -14.52 -14.84
CA TYR A 560 7.92 -15.32 -15.22
C TYR A 560 7.92 -16.66 -14.50
N ALA A 561 6.81 -17.03 -13.87
CA ALA A 561 6.55 -18.37 -13.31
C ALA A 561 7.73 -18.96 -12.48
N GLY A 562 8.41 -18.12 -11.70
CA GLY A 562 9.55 -18.53 -10.88
C GLY A 562 10.91 -18.49 -11.59
N TRP A 563 10.96 -18.04 -12.84
CA TRP A 563 12.17 -17.83 -13.62
C TRP A 563 12.50 -16.36 -13.77
N LEU A 564 13.79 -16.02 -13.85
CA LEU A 564 14.32 -14.69 -14.10
C LEU A 564 15.29 -14.73 -15.29
N TYR A 565 15.05 -13.85 -16.26
CA TYR A 565 15.90 -13.63 -17.43
C TYR A 565 16.64 -12.32 -17.24
N GLU A 566 17.97 -12.35 -17.34
CA GLU A 566 18.82 -11.15 -17.35
C GLU A 566 18.89 -10.59 -18.76
N ILE A 567 18.38 -9.38 -18.97
CA ILE A 567 18.32 -8.74 -20.28
C ILE A 567 19.51 -7.77 -20.43
N GLY A 568 19.83 -7.00 -19.40
CA GLY A 568 20.73 -5.85 -19.46
C GLY A 568 20.01 -4.59 -19.98
N PRO A 569 20.73 -3.65 -20.60
CA PRO A 569 20.13 -2.45 -21.15
C PRO A 569 19.24 -2.77 -22.35
N LEU A 570 18.12 -2.06 -22.48
CA LEU A 570 17.14 -2.20 -23.56
C LEU A 570 16.88 -0.80 -24.15
N ALA A 571 17.51 -0.47 -25.27
CA ALA A 571 17.36 0.83 -25.91
C ALA A 571 15.94 1.04 -26.48
N SER A 572 15.56 2.31 -26.72
CA SER A 572 14.30 2.63 -27.41
C SER A 572 14.28 1.97 -28.80
N GLY A 573 13.19 1.26 -29.13
CA GLY A 573 13.02 0.51 -30.37
C GLY A 573 13.77 -0.83 -30.42
N GLU A 574 14.53 -1.20 -29.39
CA GLU A 574 15.28 -2.46 -29.35
C GLU A 574 14.37 -3.66 -29.06
N ARG A 575 14.74 -4.81 -29.66
CA ARG A 575 14.05 -6.09 -29.52
C ARG A 575 14.81 -7.03 -28.62
N PHE A 576 14.11 -7.72 -27.75
CA PHE A 576 14.63 -8.78 -26.92
C PHE A 576 13.87 -10.09 -27.15
N ASP A 577 14.60 -11.20 -27.29
CA ASP A 577 14.06 -12.56 -27.40
C ASP A 577 14.64 -13.42 -26.25
N PRO A 578 13.81 -13.84 -25.28
CA PRO A 578 14.25 -14.64 -24.13
C PRO A 578 14.94 -15.96 -24.54
N SER A 579 14.61 -16.50 -25.72
CA SER A 579 15.18 -17.77 -26.20
C SER A 579 16.61 -17.63 -26.70
N ARG A 580 17.08 -16.41 -27.02
CA ARG A 580 18.43 -16.13 -27.55
C ARG A 580 19.42 -15.69 -26.47
N GLY A 581 18.96 -15.41 -25.26
CA GLY A 581 19.79 -14.98 -24.15
C GLY A 581 20.46 -16.13 -23.37
N ARG A 582 21.10 -15.78 -22.27
CA ARG A 582 21.47 -16.77 -21.24
C ARG A 582 20.20 -17.41 -20.70
N GLY A 583 20.22 -18.73 -20.48
CA GLY A 583 19.06 -19.44 -19.92
C GLY A 583 18.59 -18.81 -18.61
N PRO A 584 17.29 -18.96 -18.27
CA PRO A 584 16.73 -18.33 -17.08
C PRO A 584 17.32 -18.93 -15.80
N ARG A 585 17.41 -18.09 -14.76
CA ARG A 585 17.80 -18.49 -13.41
C ARG A 585 16.55 -18.60 -12.53
N SER A 586 16.63 -19.32 -11.42
CA SER A 586 15.56 -19.28 -10.41
C SER A 586 15.36 -17.86 -9.90
N LEU A 587 14.12 -17.34 -9.96
CA LEU A 587 13.76 -16.01 -9.47
C LEU A 587 14.17 -15.84 -8.00
N SER A 588 13.73 -16.77 -7.13
CA SER A 588 14.06 -16.71 -5.70
C SER A 588 15.58 -16.79 -5.45
N GLY A 589 16.30 -17.60 -6.23
CA GLY A 589 17.77 -17.71 -6.14
C GLY A 589 18.47 -16.41 -6.56
N ALA A 590 18.04 -15.78 -7.65
CA ALA A 590 18.62 -14.53 -8.15
C ALA A 590 18.31 -13.36 -7.23
N ILE A 591 17.06 -13.22 -6.78
CA ILE A 591 16.66 -12.18 -5.82
C ILE A 591 17.37 -12.36 -4.48
N ALA A 592 17.48 -13.58 -3.97
CA ALA A 592 18.18 -13.89 -2.73
C ALA A 592 19.72 -13.88 -2.86
N ARG A 593 20.26 -13.60 -4.05
CA ARG A 593 21.72 -13.67 -4.31
C ARG A 593 22.34 -14.95 -3.77
N ARG A 594 21.71 -16.09 -4.06
CA ARG A 594 22.24 -17.39 -3.67
C ARG A 594 23.53 -17.68 -4.42
N GLU A 595 24.60 -17.85 -3.69
CA GLU A 595 25.89 -18.23 -4.21
C GLU A 595 26.13 -19.74 -3.97
N ALA A 596 26.72 -20.40 -4.95
CA ALA A 596 27.15 -21.78 -4.80
C ALA A 596 28.43 -21.81 -3.93
N VAL A 597 28.33 -22.35 -2.72
CA VAL A 597 29.49 -22.59 -1.85
C VAL A 597 29.72 -24.11 -1.79
N GLY A 598 30.62 -24.61 -2.66
CA GLY A 598 30.85 -26.05 -2.84
C GLY A 598 29.64 -26.74 -3.49
N GLU A 599 29.22 -27.89 -2.94
CA GLU A 599 28.06 -28.64 -3.41
C GLU A 599 26.71 -28.13 -2.86
N ARG A 600 26.70 -27.06 -2.07
CA ARG A 600 25.49 -26.50 -1.45
C ARG A 600 25.29 -25.04 -1.87
N GLU A 601 24.09 -24.73 -2.31
CA GLU A 601 23.65 -23.36 -2.46
C GLU A 601 23.39 -22.78 -1.06
N GLN A 602 24.18 -21.80 -0.64
CA GLN A 602 23.87 -21.00 0.53
C GLN A 602 23.25 -19.67 0.07
N GLY A 603 22.01 -19.43 0.48
CA GLY A 603 21.39 -18.12 0.29
C GLY A 603 22.05 -17.10 1.20
N GLY A 604 22.46 -15.97 0.64
CA GLY A 604 22.79 -14.79 1.43
C GLY A 604 21.55 -14.37 2.23
N ARG A 605 21.72 -13.98 3.49
CA ARG A 605 20.65 -13.33 4.23
C ARG A 605 20.42 -11.95 3.63
N TYR A 606 19.18 -11.50 3.60
CA TYR A 606 18.87 -10.13 3.23
C TYR A 606 19.47 -9.17 4.28
N ASP A 607 20.12 -8.12 3.80
CA ASP A 607 20.65 -7.09 4.69
C ASP A 607 19.53 -6.14 5.12
N THR A 608 19.12 -6.24 6.38
CA THR A 608 18.12 -5.34 6.97
C THR A 608 18.60 -3.90 7.13
N ALA A 609 19.90 -3.64 6.92
CA ALA A 609 20.50 -2.31 6.88
C ALA A 609 20.80 -1.80 5.45
N GLU A 610 20.30 -2.53 4.40
CA GLU A 610 20.46 -2.10 3.01
C GLU A 610 19.98 -0.66 2.80
N ARG A 611 20.76 0.09 2.04
CA ARG A 611 20.51 1.51 1.74
C ARG A 611 20.45 1.81 0.25
N ASP A 612 20.62 0.81 -0.57
CA ASP A 612 20.39 0.91 -2.02
C ASP A 612 18.89 0.84 -2.29
N ALA A 613 18.31 1.97 -2.70
CA ALA A 613 16.88 2.11 -2.95
C ALA A 613 16.41 1.14 -4.06
N ASP A 614 17.18 0.99 -5.14
CA ASP A 614 16.83 0.10 -6.25
C ASP A 614 16.78 -1.35 -5.77
N ARG A 615 17.76 -1.76 -4.96
CA ARG A 615 17.77 -3.11 -4.38
C ARG A 615 16.57 -3.36 -3.47
N ILE A 616 16.21 -2.39 -2.62
CA ILE A 616 15.05 -2.48 -1.75
C ILE A 616 13.77 -2.62 -2.58
N LEU A 617 13.60 -1.78 -3.63
CA LEU A 617 12.43 -1.80 -4.50
C LEU A 617 12.33 -3.09 -5.33
N VAL A 618 13.45 -3.62 -5.85
CA VAL A 618 13.47 -4.91 -6.57
C VAL A 618 13.06 -6.06 -5.64
N VAL A 619 13.58 -6.11 -4.41
CA VAL A 619 13.18 -7.15 -3.44
C VAL A 619 11.71 -6.99 -3.04
N ALA A 620 11.24 -5.77 -2.82
CA ALA A 620 9.83 -5.50 -2.50
C ALA A 620 8.89 -5.90 -3.66
N SER A 621 9.33 -5.75 -4.92
CA SER A 621 8.56 -6.11 -6.12
C SER A 621 8.25 -7.61 -6.21
N PHE A 622 9.06 -8.47 -5.58
CA PHE A 622 8.93 -9.92 -5.60
C PHE A 622 9.09 -10.52 -4.21
N HIS A 623 8.61 -9.82 -3.18
CA HIS A 623 8.84 -10.21 -1.79
C HIS A 623 8.36 -11.64 -1.52
N GLU A 624 7.10 -11.96 -1.81
CA GLU A 624 6.55 -13.30 -1.57
C GLU A 624 7.21 -14.37 -2.48
N ALA A 625 7.49 -14.06 -3.74
CA ALA A 625 8.16 -14.96 -4.67
C ALA A 625 9.62 -15.23 -4.26
N ALA A 626 10.28 -14.31 -3.58
CA ALA A 626 11.63 -14.47 -3.05
C ALA A 626 11.68 -15.28 -1.74
N GLY A 627 10.54 -15.58 -1.13
CA GLY A 627 10.42 -16.30 0.14
C GLY A 627 9.88 -15.47 1.29
N GLY A 628 9.41 -14.26 1.02
CA GLY A 628 8.74 -13.39 1.98
C GLY A 628 9.60 -13.09 3.21
N ARG A 629 8.98 -13.08 4.36
CA ARG A 629 9.66 -12.89 5.66
C ARG A 629 10.71 -13.94 5.98
N SER A 630 10.61 -15.14 5.40
CA SER A 630 11.63 -16.18 5.62
C SER A 630 13.00 -15.79 5.04
N TYR A 631 12.99 -14.96 3.98
CA TYR A 631 14.19 -14.42 3.37
C TYR A 631 14.59 -13.07 3.96
N THR A 632 13.66 -12.09 3.99
CA THR A 632 13.97 -10.71 4.35
C THR A 632 14.01 -10.46 5.86
N SER A 633 13.29 -11.25 6.65
CA SER A 633 12.98 -11.00 8.07
C SER A 633 12.19 -9.70 8.30
N LEU A 634 11.68 -9.07 7.23
CA LEU A 634 10.97 -7.81 7.25
C LEU A 634 9.55 -7.98 6.69
N GLU A 635 8.62 -7.19 7.20
CA GLU A 635 7.33 -6.95 6.56
C GLU A 635 7.51 -5.97 5.39
N THR A 636 6.61 -5.98 4.45
CA THR A 636 6.63 -5.07 3.31
C THR A 636 6.14 -3.67 3.67
N GLY A 637 5.28 -3.55 4.67
CA GLY A 637 4.63 -2.29 5.04
C GLY A 637 3.82 -1.71 3.87
N LEU A 638 3.99 -0.42 3.60
CA LEU A 638 3.33 0.27 2.48
C LEU A 638 3.71 -0.30 1.11
N LEU A 639 4.90 -0.92 0.98
CA LEU A 639 5.35 -1.52 -0.28
C LEU A 639 4.63 -2.84 -0.60
N GLY A 640 3.85 -3.41 0.32
CA GLY A 640 3.12 -4.66 0.09
C GLY A 640 2.13 -4.60 -1.07
N ARG A 641 1.52 -3.43 -1.32
CA ARG A 641 0.64 -3.20 -2.46
C ARG A 641 1.38 -3.25 -3.81
N TYR A 642 2.69 -3.07 -3.78
CA TYR A 642 3.57 -3.09 -4.96
C TYR A 642 4.30 -4.41 -5.14
N ASP A 643 3.99 -5.45 -4.35
CA ASP A 643 4.48 -6.81 -4.57
C ASP A 643 3.71 -7.46 -5.74
N LEU A 644 4.43 -7.78 -6.82
CA LEU A 644 3.87 -8.34 -8.05
C LEU A 644 3.91 -9.88 -8.07
N SER A 645 4.23 -10.52 -6.95
CA SER A 645 4.35 -11.99 -6.85
C SER A 645 3.06 -12.71 -7.23
N ASP A 646 1.90 -12.19 -6.84
CA ASP A 646 0.59 -12.76 -7.18
C ASP A 646 0.31 -12.70 -8.69
N LEU A 647 0.80 -11.68 -9.40
CA LEU A 647 0.67 -11.56 -10.85
C LEU A 647 1.51 -12.61 -11.57
N LEU A 648 2.73 -12.90 -11.09
CA LEU A 648 3.56 -13.98 -11.62
C LEU A 648 2.87 -15.35 -11.44
N GLN A 649 2.24 -15.60 -10.28
CA GLN A 649 1.49 -16.82 -10.01
C GLN A 649 0.24 -16.94 -10.91
N SER A 650 -0.33 -15.79 -11.30
CA SER A 650 -1.49 -15.73 -12.22
C SER A 650 -1.10 -15.83 -13.70
N GLY A 651 0.16 -16.14 -14.01
CA GLY A 651 0.64 -16.36 -15.38
C GLY A 651 0.99 -15.09 -16.15
N ARG A 652 1.16 -13.95 -15.47
CA ARG A 652 1.73 -12.74 -16.06
C ARG A 652 3.25 -12.80 -16.06
N ALA A 653 3.89 -12.16 -17.02
CA ALA A 653 5.31 -11.85 -16.96
C ALA A 653 5.51 -10.41 -16.48
N VAL A 654 6.61 -10.15 -15.81
CA VAL A 654 6.95 -8.82 -15.30
C VAL A 654 8.34 -8.44 -15.76
N LEU A 655 8.46 -7.39 -16.58
CA LEU A 655 9.72 -6.76 -16.92
C LEU A 655 10.00 -5.65 -15.90
N ILE A 656 11.22 -5.60 -15.38
CA ILE A 656 11.72 -4.52 -14.54
C ILE A 656 12.93 -3.92 -15.21
N GLY A 657 13.03 -2.58 -15.22
CA GLY A 657 14.19 -1.85 -15.70
C GLY A 657 14.32 -0.51 -14.99
N ARG A 658 15.53 0.04 -14.94
CA ARG A 658 15.78 1.38 -14.46
C ARG A 658 15.57 2.37 -15.59
N GLY A 659 14.80 3.42 -15.35
CA GLY A 659 14.50 4.47 -16.31
C GLY A 659 14.44 5.84 -15.64
N PRO A 660 14.04 6.89 -16.37
CA PRO A 660 13.92 8.23 -15.81
C PRO A 660 12.89 8.28 -14.68
N ARG A 661 12.89 9.37 -13.91
CA ARG A 661 11.94 9.58 -12.82
C ARG A 661 10.50 9.41 -13.28
N GLY A 662 9.68 8.76 -12.46
CA GLY A 662 8.25 8.59 -12.73
C GLY A 662 7.36 9.60 -12.02
N THR A 663 7.91 10.34 -11.06
CA THR A 663 7.18 11.36 -10.28
C THR A 663 8.00 12.64 -10.25
N THR A 664 7.35 13.75 -10.55
CA THR A 664 7.93 15.09 -10.42
C THR A 664 7.46 15.69 -9.10
N TRP A 665 8.41 16.03 -8.23
CA TRP A 665 8.16 16.75 -7.01
C TRP A 665 8.46 18.24 -7.23
N THR A 666 7.56 19.10 -6.80
CA THR A 666 7.74 20.57 -6.88
C THR A 666 7.62 21.19 -5.50
N THR A 667 8.44 22.22 -5.28
CA THR A 667 8.39 23.06 -4.07
C THR A 667 8.28 24.51 -4.50
N ASP A 668 7.74 25.36 -3.63
CA ASP A 668 7.67 26.81 -3.84
C ASP A 668 9.05 27.51 -3.79
N GLN A 669 10.06 26.79 -3.41
CA GLN A 669 11.43 27.25 -3.46
C GLN A 669 12.10 26.64 -4.70
N ASP A 670 12.48 27.49 -5.64
CA ASP A 670 13.16 27.15 -6.91
C ASP A 670 14.55 26.53 -6.63
N ARG A 671 14.57 25.37 -5.96
CA ARG A 671 15.78 24.67 -5.56
C ARG A 671 15.89 23.37 -6.35
N LYS A 672 17.01 23.18 -7.01
CA LYS A 672 17.30 21.98 -7.78
C LYS A 672 17.17 20.74 -6.91
N GLY A 673 16.29 19.82 -7.32
CA GLY A 673 16.23 18.48 -6.78
C GLY A 673 17.43 17.64 -7.19
N ASP A 674 17.35 16.36 -6.88
CA ASP A 674 18.35 15.32 -7.16
C ASP A 674 18.95 15.43 -8.58
N GLU A 675 20.27 15.38 -8.68
CA GLU A 675 20.99 15.51 -9.96
C GLU A 675 20.85 14.29 -10.87
N ASP A 676 20.40 13.13 -10.32
CA ASP A 676 20.22 11.89 -11.11
C ASP A 676 18.92 11.13 -10.69
N PRO A 677 17.74 11.72 -10.96
CA PRO A 677 16.48 11.11 -10.58
C PRO A 677 16.11 9.96 -11.51
N HIS A 678 16.19 8.74 -11.03
CA HIS A 678 15.74 7.55 -11.73
C HIS A 678 14.61 6.86 -10.94
N ALA A 679 13.87 6.01 -11.62
CA ALA A 679 12.83 5.17 -11.03
C ALA A 679 12.93 3.74 -11.56
N LEU A 680 12.39 2.81 -10.78
CA LEU A 680 12.22 1.44 -11.20
C LEU A 680 10.93 1.34 -12.01
N TRP A 681 11.03 1.09 -13.31
CA TRP A 681 9.91 0.86 -14.22
C TRP A 681 9.59 -0.63 -14.27
N ARG A 682 8.31 -0.96 -14.11
CA ARG A 682 7.84 -2.35 -14.07
C ARG A 682 6.64 -2.51 -14.99
N PHE A 683 6.73 -3.47 -15.90
CA PHE A 683 5.72 -3.70 -16.93
C PHE A 683 5.09 -5.08 -16.75
N VAL A 684 3.77 -5.10 -16.57
CA VAL A 684 2.99 -6.34 -16.47
C VAL A 684 2.57 -6.76 -17.86
N LEU A 685 3.01 -7.94 -18.29
CA LEU A 685 2.89 -8.43 -19.64
C LEU A 685 1.99 -9.67 -19.69
N PRO A 686 1.04 -9.73 -20.62
CA PRO A 686 0.26 -10.93 -20.85
C PRO A 686 1.12 -12.02 -21.52
N VAL A 687 0.87 -13.28 -21.16
CA VAL A 687 1.49 -14.44 -21.82
C VAL A 687 0.40 -15.24 -22.55
N GLY A 688 0.67 -15.71 -23.74
CA GLY A 688 -0.27 -16.42 -24.60
C GLY A 688 -1.00 -15.55 -25.62
N ARG A 689 -0.80 -14.22 -25.63
CA ARG A 689 -1.38 -13.28 -26.62
C ARG A 689 -0.39 -12.16 -26.93
N GLY A 690 -0.58 -11.49 -28.08
CA GLY A 690 0.16 -10.29 -28.42
C GLY A 690 -0.25 -9.09 -27.56
N PHE A 691 0.65 -8.11 -27.43
CA PHE A 691 0.42 -6.84 -26.73
C PHE A 691 1.14 -5.68 -27.45
N GLY A 692 0.66 -4.46 -27.25
CA GLY A 692 1.27 -3.25 -27.80
C GLY A 692 1.12 -3.04 -29.31
N SER A 693 0.55 -3.96 -30.08
CA SER A 693 0.22 -3.69 -31.47
C SER A 693 -1.12 -2.98 -31.58
N SER A 694 -1.21 -1.87 -32.29
CA SER A 694 -2.48 -1.26 -32.66
C SER A 694 -3.38 -2.33 -33.29
N SER A 695 -4.46 -2.69 -32.61
CA SER A 695 -5.40 -3.73 -33.05
C SER A 695 -6.15 -3.27 -34.32
N THR A 696 -5.57 -3.53 -35.48
CA THR A 696 -6.30 -3.57 -36.74
C THR A 696 -6.69 -4.99 -37.15
N ASP A 697 -6.53 -5.96 -36.28
CA ASP A 697 -7.09 -7.29 -36.49
C ASP A 697 -8.49 -7.42 -35.87
N HIS A 698 -9.49 -6.85 -36.58
CA HIS A 698 -10.83 -7.38 -36.54
C HIS A 698 -10.76 -8.85 -37.04
N PRO A 699 -11.29 -9.82 -36.31
CA PRO A 699 -11.48 -11.14 -36.91
C PRO A 699 -12.47 -10.98 -38.06
N THR A 700 -11.95 -11.02 -39.28
CA THR A 700 -12.78 -11.23 -40.47
C THR A 700 -13.48 -12.57 -40.28
N SER A 701 -14.79 -12.48 -40.04
CA SER A 701 -15.75 -13.57 -40.16
C SER A 701 -15.77 -14.00 -41.62
N GLU A 702 -14.91 -14.92 -42.02
CA GLU A 702 -15.13 -15.71 -43.21
C GLU A 702 -16.17 -16.79 -42.90
N ALA A 703 -17.41 -16.42 -43.10
CA ALA A 703 -18.49 -17.38 -43.35
C ALA A 703 -18.28 -17.97 -44.75
N GLU A 704 -17.51 -19.04 -44.88
CA GLU A 704 -17.56 -19.87 -46.09
C GLU A 704 -18.89 -20.59 -46.11
N ALA A 705 -19.81 -20.07 -46.95
CA ALA A 705 -20.89 -20.83 -47.52
C ALA A 705 -20.28 -21.72 -48.61
N SER A 706 -20.41 -23.01 -48.47
CA SER A 706 -20.19 -23.97 -49.55
C SER A 706 -21.43 -24.82 -49.75
N PRO A 707 -21.67 -25.26 -51.02
CA PRO A 707 -22.98 -25.52 -51.62
C PRO A 707 -23.71 -26.80 -51.20
#